data_875c7978695fd7c02c09f2ba37f82941
#
_entry.id   875c7978695fd7c02c09f2ba37f82941
#
_cell.length_a   1.000
_cell.length_b   1.000
_cell.length_c   1.000
_cell.angle_alpha   90.00
_cell.angle_beta   90.00
_cell.angle_gamma   90.00
#
_symmetry.space_group_name_H-M   'P 1'
#
loop_
_entity.id
_entity.type
_entity.pdbx_description
1 polymer ?
#
loop_
_entity_poly.entity_id
_entity_poly.type
_entity_poly.pdbx_seq_one_letter_code
_entity_poly.pdbx_strand_id
1 'polypeptide(L)'
;MGKKQFKAESKRLLDLMINSIYTNKEIFLREIISNASDAIDKLCYISLTDDKVGLERSDYRIRITVDKDARTITVSDNGIGMSQDEAEKNLGVIAKSGSYKFKNDMSAEEAEKDDISIIGQFGVGFYSAFMVSDKVTVITKKYGEEKGVKWESTGTDGYTVAECDKFKPGTDVIMHIKEDTDEEVYGSYLEIWKLKALVKKYSDYVRWPIVMDITHQEQQPTGEEDKDGKPIMHTVNVTAPETVNSMVPIWQRAKTEVTDDECVAWYKETNRDQTDPAAVLRINAEGVVSYKALLFIPGKDIDNGISGATKKGVKLYCNGVLIMEDCDKLLHDYFEFARGVVDSPDLSLNISREILQHNRQLKVIGQNLEKKIKAELEKMMRDDRPKYETFWKNFGIHIKCGVCDEYGRFTDFLKDLLIFYTSEDSMRSLKEYVDAMPESQKAIYYASADTVKHAMALPQCEEVRSRGYEILYLDHPIDETVLQQLRMYEGKGFVNILTEDLGFQTDEEKKAAEEKVVENKELLDFIRDSIGDEKLKQVTLSSKLVSSACCLTSTGGFTLEMEKYFRNGPSEEMRKLRADRVLELNGKHAACLAIKKAYDDGDKDKAAALSKILYAQSELIAGVEIEDPTAYADLVCSLF
;
A
#
# COMPACT_ATOMS: atom_id res chain seq x y z
N MET A 1 -42.13 23.90 27.86
CA MET A 1 -41.20 22.94 28.45
C MET A 1 -39.79 23.52 28.36
N GLY A 2 -39.16 23.83 29.51
CA GLY A 2 -37.78 24.33 29.52
C GLY A 2 -36.79 23.24 29.15
N LYS A 3 -35.82 23.52 28.25
CA LYS A 3 -34.69 22.61 27.97
C LYS A 3 -33.91 22.35 29.26
N LYS A 4 -33.76 21.07 29.62
CA LYS A 4 -32.90 20.66 30.74
C LYS A 4 -31.50 20.36 30.17
N GLN A 5 -30.46 20.83 30.86
CA GLN A 5 -29.07 20.51 30.52
C GLN A 5 -28.70 19.13 31.06
N PHE A 6 -27.90 18.37 30.30
CA PHE A 6 -27.31 17.14 30.79
C PHE A 6 -26.31 17.43 31.93
N LYS A 7 -26.34 16.62 32.97
CA LYS A 7 -25.33 16.64 34.04
C LYS A 7 -24.30 15.55 33.76
N ALA A 8 -23.02 15.87 33.83
CA ALA A 8 -21.93 14.94 33.61
C ALA A 8 -21.37 14.46 34.96
N GLU A 9 -21.12 13.14 35.09
CA GLU A 9 -20.31 12.59 36.17
C GLU A 9 -18.83 12.69 35.76
N SER A 10 -18.14 13.73 36.28
CA SER A 10 -16.76 14.03 35.89
C SER A 10 -15.80 12.87 36.12
N LYS A 11 -15.97 12.13 37.22
CA LYS A 11 -15.15 10.96 37.56
C LYS A 11 -15.25 9.85 36.50
N ARG A 12 -16.48 9.52 36.08
CA ARG A 12 -16.74 8.49 35.08
C ARG A 12 -16.28 8.92 33.68
N LEU A 13 -16.42 10.20 33.36
CA LEU A 13 -15.90 10.74 32.10
C LEU A 13 -14.37 10.66 32.05
N LEU A 14 -13.69 11.01 33.13
CA LEU A 14 -12.23 10.92 33.20
C LEU A 14 -11.75 9.46 33.07
N ASP A 15 -12.45 8.52 33.72
CA ASP A 15 -12.16 7.10 33.62
C ASP A 15 -12.34 6.58 32.17
N LEU A 16 -13.42 6.97 31.49
CA LEU A 16 -13.64 6.66 30.08
C LEU A 16 -12.54 7.27 29.18
N MET A 17 -12.08 8.47 29.49
CA MET A 17 -11.01 9.13 28.74
C MET A 17 -9.67 8.43 28.89
N ILE A 18 -9.32 8.00 30.11
CA ILE A 18 -8.07 7.31 30.41
C ILE A 18 -8.06 5.90 29.80
N ASN A 19 -9.20 5.18 29.86
CA ASN A 19 -9.25 3.74 29.58
C ASN A 19 -9.93 3.36 28.25
N SER A 20 -10.61 4.30 27.55
CA SER A 20 -11.43 3.97 26.39
C SER A 20 -11.26 4.84 25.15
N ILE A 21 -10.73 6.06 25.29
CA ILE A 21 -10.59 6.98 24.14
C ILE A 21 -9.38 6.63 23.30
N TYR A 22 -8.32 6.17 23.93
CA TYR A 22 -7.07 5.85 23.28
C TYR A 22 -6.86 4.34 23.26
N THR A 23 -6.58 3.81 22.08
CA THR A 23 -6.29 2.37 21.91
C THR A 23 -4.84 2.02 22.19
N ASN A 24 -3.93 2.98 22.00
CA ASN A 24 -2.49 2.79 22.23
C ASN A 24 -1.97 3.71 23.35
N LYS A 25 -1.44 3.12 24.42
CA LYS A 25 -0.88 3.87 25.56
C LYS A 25 0.38 4.67 25.19
N GLU A 26 1.13 4.25 24.20
CA GLU A 26 2.36 4.93 23.77
C GLU A 26 2.16 6.41 23.38
N ILE A 27 0.94 6.78 23.01
CA ILE A 27 0.62 8.16 22.59
C ILE A 27 0.68 9.18 23.74
N PHE A 28 0.76 8.76 25.02
CA PHE A 28 0.85 9.69 26.14
C PHE A 28 1.98 10.71 25.94
N LEU A 29 3.14 10.24 25.46
CA LEU A 29 4.30 11.10 25.26
C LEU A 29 4.06 12.11 24.13
N ARG A 30 3.41 11.68 23.03
CA ARG A 30 3.00 12.55 21.92
C ARG A 30 2.12 13.70 22.40
N GLU A 31 1.11 13.40 23.20
CA GLU A 31 0.16 14.40 23.68
C GLU A 31 0.82 15.42 24.64
N ILE A 32 1.70 14.97 25.53
CA ILE A 32 2.43 15.88 26.44
C ILE A 32 3.43 16.74 25.67
N ILE A 33 4.16 16.17 24.70
CA ILE A 33 5.06 16.93 23.82
C ILE A 33 4.29 17.96 22.99
N SER A 34 3.11 17.59 22.46
CA SER A 34 2.26 18.51 21.69
C SER A 34 1.81 19.71 22.54
N ASN A 35 1.43 19.48 23.80
CA ASN A 35 1.07 20.55 24.73
C ASN A 35 2.27 21.46 25.06
N ALA A 36 3.45 20.88 25.22
CA ALA A 36 4.70 21.62 25.44
C ALA A 36 5.05 22.49 24.21
N SER A 37 4.91 21.94 23.00
CA SER A 37 5.09 22.68 21.75
C SER A 37 4.14 23.88 21.65
N ASP A 38 2.84 23.68 21.90
CA ASP A 38 1.84 24.76 21.90
C ASP A 38 2.15 25.85 22.94
N ALA A 39 2.68 25.48 24.11
CA ALA A 39 3.09 26.45 25.14
C ALA A 39 4.28 27.30 24.68
N ILE A 40 5.23 26.71 23.99
CA ILE A 40 6.36 27.42 23.40
C ILE A 40 5.90 28.33 22.27
N ASP A 41 5.03 27.85 21.35
CA ASP A 41 4.49 28.65 20.24
C ASP A 41 3.81 29.93 20.76
N LYS A 42 3.04 29.84 21.86
CA LYS A 42 2.40 31.01 22.49
C LYS A 42 3.41 32.02 23.03
N LEU A 43 4.48 31.56 23.69
CA LEU A 43 5.48 32.48 24.19
C LEU A 43 6.35 33.08 23.08
N CYS A 44 6.68 32.27 22.07
CA CYS A 44 7.36 32.72 20.87
C CYS A 44 6.57 33.82 20.14
N TYR A 45 5.25 33.67 20.03
CA TYR A 45 4.38 34.71 19.47
C TYR A 45 4.42 36.02 20.28
N ILE A 46 4.35 35.92 21.62
CA ILE A 46 4.47 37.09 22.51
C ILE A 46 5.82 37.76 22.32
N SER A 47 6.91 36.99 22.14
CA SER A 47 8.27 37.54 21.98
C SER A 47 8.43 38.40 20.71
N LEU A 48 7.52 38.29 19.74
CA LEU A 48 7.53 39.16 18.54
C LEU A 48 7.17 40.60 18.86
N THR A 49 6.49 40.83 19.98
CA THR A 49 6.01 42.17 20.39
C THR A 49 6.49 42.59 21.79
N ASP A 50 7.09 41.70 22.57
CA ASP A 50 7.57 41.95 23.91
C ASP A 50 9.02 41.46 24.09
N ASP A 51 9.96 42.41 23.95
CA ASP A 51 11.40 42.15 24.11
C ASP A 51 11.79 41.64 25.51
N LYS A 52 10.91 41.79 26.54
CA LYS A 52 11.17 41.34 27.90
C LYS A 52 11.17 39.81 28.04
N VAL A 53 10.65 39.09 27.05
CA VAL A 53 10.72 37.62 27.00
C VAL A 53 12.18 37.16 27.05
N GLY A 54 13.07 37.87 26.35
CA GLY A 54 14.54 37.68 26.46
C GLY A 54 15.01 36.29 26.00
N LEU A 55 14.23 35.60 25.17
CA LEU A 55 14.57 34.31 24.58
C LEU A 55 14.69 34.45 23.05
N GLU A 56 15.75 33.92 22.48
CA GLU A 56 15.88 33.74 21.03
C GLU A 56 15.24 32.41 20.60
N ARG A 57 14.96 32.26 19.32
CA ARG A 57 14.34 31.04 18.79
C ARG A 57 15.13 29.76 19.09
N SER A 58 16.45 29.86 19.20
CA SER A 58 17.36 28.78 19.58
C SER A 58 17.30 28.35 21.03
N ASP A 59 16.71 29.20 21.91
CA ASP A 59 16.62 28.93 23.36
C ASP A 59 15.41 28.06 23.69
N TYR A 60 14.39 28.06 22.84
CA TYR A 60 13.18 27.25 23.03
C TYR A 60 13.47 25.77 22.85
N ARG A 61 12.99 24.95 23.80
CA ARG A 61 13.17 23.51 23.78
C ARG A 61 12.19 22.78 24.67
N ILE A 62 11.99 21.53 24.36
CA ILE A 62 11.30 20.54 25.20
C ILE A 62 12.37 19.61 25.75
N ARG A 63 12.43 19.39 27.05
CA ARG A 63 13.39 18.48 27.68
C ARG A 63 12.67 17.30 28.31
N ILE A 64 13.14 16.09 28.03
CA ILE A 64 12.65 14.85 28.63
C ILE A 64 13.75 14.31 29.54
N THR A 65 13.43 14.11 30.82
CA THR A 65 14.33 13.50 31.79
C THR A 65 13.67 12.30 32.45
N VAL A 66 14.48 11.31 32.81
CA VAL A 66 14.04 10.07 33.45
C VAL A 66 14.80 9.90 34.74
N ASP A 67 14.07 9.66 35.83
CA ASP A 67 14.61 9.19 37.08
C ASP A 67 14.08 7.77 37.35
N LYS A 68 14.95 6.78 37.17
CA LYS A 68 14.59 5.37 37.34
C LYS A 68 14.31 4.99 38.79
N ASP A 69 15.03 5.59 39.71
CA ASP A 69 14.89 5.29 41.15
C ASP A 69 13.57 5.83 41.68
N ALA A 70 13.20 7.04 41.25
CA ALA A 70 11.92 7.66 41.58
C ALA A 70 10.77 7.20 40.65
N ARG A 71 11.05 6.36 39.64
CA ARG A 71 10.11 5.92 38.60
C ARG A 71 9.39 7.09 37.90
N THR A 72 10.09 8.19 37.63
CA THR A 72 9.46 9.37 37.02
C THR A 72 9.99 9.70 35.65
N ILE A 73 9.08 10.17 34.80
CA ILE A 73 9.38 10.82 33.52
C ILE A 73 8.94 12.27 33.65
N THR A 74 9.84 13.20 33.36
CA THR A 74 9.52 14.63 33.36
C THR A 74 9.66 15.18 31.96
N VAL A 75 8.60 15.82 31.47
CA VAL A 75 8.61 16.61 30.24
C VAL A 75 8.54 18.08 30.61
N SER A 76 9.59 18.83 30.29
CA SER A 76 9.74 20.25 30.62
C SER A 76 9.72 21.09 29.33
N ASP A 77 8.97 22.19 29.33
CA ASP A 77 9.02 23.24 28.32
C ASP A 77 9.45 24.59 28.95
N ASN A 78 9.99 25.44 28.11
CA ASN A 78 10.26 26.85 28.46
C ASN A 78 9.30 27.79 27.73
N GLY A 79 8.04 27.36 27.60
CA GLY A 79 6.95 28.12 26.99
C GLY A 79 6.29 29.11 27.95
N ILE A 80 5.06 29.54 27.63
CA ILE A 80 4.32 30.58 28.33
C ILE A 80 4.00 30.25 29.80
N GLY A 81 3.89 28.95 30.13
CA GLY A 81 3.43 28.49 31.45
C GLY A 81 1.96 28.82 31.74
N MET A 82 1.54 28.62 33.01
CA MET A 82 0.15 28.84 33.45
C MET A 82 0.13 29.56 34.79
N SER A 83 -0.84 30.47 34.97
CA SER A 83 -1.24 30.99 36.27
C SER A 83 -2.03 29.95 37.07
N GLN A 84 -2.33 30.21 38.35
CA GLN A 84 -3.15 29.30 39.14
C GLN A 84 -4.54 29.10 38.52
N ASP A 85 -5.19 30.19 38.13
CA ASP A 85 -6.51 30.16 37.49
C ASP A 85 -6.50 29.38 36.15
N GLU A 86 -5.42 29.50 35.39
CA GLU A 86 -5.24 28.78 34.16
C GLU A 86 -4.96 27.30 34.39
N ALA A 87 -4.15 26.96 35.39
CA ALA A 87 -3.90 25.55 35.74
C ALA A 87 -5.20 24.85 36.18
N GLU A 88 -6.00 25.52 37.06
CA GLU A 88 -7.30 24.99 37.48
C GLU A 88 -8.28 24.84 36.29
N LYS A 89 -8.27 25.80 35.34
CA LYS A 89 -9.16 25.78 34.16
C LYS A 89 -8.72 24.80 33.07
N ASN A 90 -7.42 24.66 32.83
CA ASN A 90 -6.88 23.87 31.72
C ASN A 90 -6.58 22.42 32.12
N LEU A 91 -6.23 22.16 33.39
CA LEU A 91 -5.92 20.82 33.90
C LEU A 91 -7.04 20.23 34.76
N GLY A 92 -7.90 21.09 35.34
CA GLY A 92 -9.00 20.67 36.21
C GLY A 92 -10.37 20.59 35.51
N VAL A 93 -10.50 21.04 34.24
CA VAL A 93 -11.75 21.00 33.49
C VAL A 93 -11.55 20.19 32.22
N ILE A 94 -12.24 19.05 32.15
CA ILE A 94 -12.18 18.12 31.00
C ILE A 94 -12.73 18.79 29.73
N ALA A 95 -12.07 18.53 28.58
CA ALA A 95 -12.42 19.05 27.26
C ALA A 95 -12.37 20.59 27.14
N LYS A 96 -11.52 21.25 27.92
CA LYS A 96 -11.24 22.67 27.79
C LYS A 96 -9.82 22.88 27.26
N SER A 97 -9.69 23.45 26.07
CA SER A 97 -8.39 23.75 25.45
C SER A 97 -8.10 25.25 25.47
N GLY A 98 -7.03 25.63 26.19
CA GLY A 98 -6.50 26.99 26.12
C GLY A 98 -5.83 27.30 24.78
N SER A 99 -5.32 26.30 24.10
CA SER A 99 -4.71 26.41 22.77
C SER A 99 -5.76 26.68 21.68
N TYR A 100 -6.93 26.04 21.76
CA TYR A 100 -8.05 26.31 20.86
C TYR A 100 -8.57 27.76 20.97
N LYS A 101 -8.66 28.28 22.20
CA LYS A 101 -9.06 29.68 22.42
C LYS A 101 -8.05 30.63 21.81
N PHE A 102 -6.76 30.41 22.03
CA PHE A 102 -5.70 31.23 21.47
C PHE A 102 -5.73 31.24 19.93
N LYS A 103 -5.93 30.08 19.30
CA LYS A 103 -6.09 29.98 17.83
C LYS A 103 -7.27 30.78 17.29
N ASN A 104 -8.39 30.79 18.01
CA ASN A 104 -9.60 31.52 17.58
C ASN A 104 -9.52 33.05 17.80
N ASP A 105 -8.69 33.48 18.79
CA ASP A 105 -8.48 34.89 19.08
C ASP A 105 -7.46 35.53 18.10
N MET A 106 -6.70 34.72 17.34
CA MET A 106 -5.80 35.16 16.26
C MET A 106 -6.54 35.28 14.93
N SER A 107 -6.18 36.27 14.11
CA SER A 107 -6.63 36.31 12.72
C SER A 107 -5.91 35.26 11.85
N ALA A 108 -6.56 34.78 10.78
CA ALA A 108 -5.94 33.83 9.86
C ALA A 108 -4.65 34.38 9.22
N GLU A 109 -4.62 35.71 8.96
CA GLU A 109 -3.45 36.38 8.37
C GLU A 109 -2.26 36.46 9.35
N GLU A 110 -2.51 36.58 10.65
CA GLU A 110 -1.46 36.57 11.69
C GLU A 110 -0.90 35.17 11.89
N ALA A 111 -1.76 34.15 11.91
CA ALA A 111 -1.34 32.75 12.04
C ALA A 111 -0.44 32.29 10.88
N GLU A 112 -0.71 32.77 9.66
CA GLU A 112 0.03 32.42 8.45
C GLU A 112 1.38 33.16 8.36
N LYS A 113 1.40 34.47 8.77
CA LYS A 113 2.62 35.28 8.76
C LYS A 113 3.65 34.81 9.79
N ASP A 114 3.20 34.35 10.94
CA ASP A 114 4.06 34.01 12.07
C ASP A 114 4.32 32.51 12.18
N ASP A 115 3.89 31.72 11.18
CA ASP A 115 4.11 30.26 11.09
C ASP A 115 3.71 29.52 12.39
N ILE A 116 2.55 29.92 13.02
CA ILE A 116 2.06 29.34 14.26
C ILE A 116 1.18 28.13 13.97
N SER A 117 1.60 26.98 14.46
CA SER A 117 0.91 25.70 14.26
C SER A 117 0.46 25.11 15.59
N ILE A 118 -0.73 25.48 16.05
CA ILE A 118 -1.31 24.91 17.28
C ILE A 118 -1.79 23.47 17.05
N ILE A 119 -1.24 22.54 17.82
CA ILE A 119 -1.50 21.12 17.73
C ILE A 119 -2.67 20.70 18.65
N GLY A 120 -2.74 21.19 19.89
CA GLY A 120 -3.67 20.79 20.94
C GLY A 120 -5.03 21.49 20.85
N GLN A 121 -6.06 20.85 20.27
CA GLN A 121 -7.38 21.45 20.05
C GLN A 121 -8.47 20.95 20.99
N PHE A 122 -8.37 19.74 21.55
CA PHE A 122 -9.49 19.08 22.24
C PHE A 122 -9.50 19.22 23.76
N GLY A 123 -8.39 19.63 24.38
CA GLY A 123 -8.28 19.77 25.85
C GLY A 123 -8.38 18.46 26.63
N VAL A 124 -8.02 17.35 26.01
CA VAL A 124 -8.06 16.00 26.61
C VAL A 124 -6.71 15.29 26.59
N GLY A 125 -5.79 15.71 25.72
CA GLY A 125 -4.49 15.07 25.53
C GLY A 125 -3.67 14.97 26.82
N PHE A 126 -3.75 15.96 27.73
CA PHE A 126 -3.07 15.95 29.02
C PHE A 126 -3.40 14.70 29.86
N TYR A 127 -4.66 14.26 29.85
CA TYR A 127 -5.10 13.12 30.67
C TYR A 127 -4.54 11.77 30.19
N SER A 128 -3.97 11.71 28.98
CA SER A 128 -3.25 10.51 28.50
C SER A 128 -2.06 10.14 29.39
N ALA A 129 -1.50 11.09 30.13
CA ALA A 129 -0.47 10.85 31.14
C ALA A 129 -0.91 9.77 32.18
N PHE A 130 -2.18 9.74 32.55
CA PHE A 130 -2.72 8.77 33.52
C PHE A 130 -2.87 7.35 32.95
N MET A 131 -2.70 7.17 31.65
CA MET A 131 -2.68 5.82 31.05
C MET A 131 -1.45 5.03 31.54
N VAL A 132 -0.32 5.72 31.74
CA VAL A 132 0.97 5.11 32.10
C VAL A 132 1.44 5.49 33.52
N SER A 133 0.82 6.51 34.16
CA SER A 133 1.21 7.01 35.47
C SER A 133 0.06 6.89 36.47
N ASP A 134 0.38 6.64 37.74
CA ASP A 134 -0.54 6.64 38.88
C ASP A 134 -0.65 8.01 39.54
N LYS A 135 0.32 8.89 39.28
CA LYS A 135 0.37 10.25 39.79
C LYS A 135 1.01 11.18 38.77
N VAL A 136 0.39 12.34 38.56
CA VAL A 136 0.92 13.42 37.71
C VAL A 136 1.05 14.69 38.55
N THR A 137 2.24 15.27 38.53
CA THR A 137 2.54 16.57 39.15
C THR A 137 2.92 17.56 38.07
N VAL A 138 2.26 18.71 38.02
CA VAL A 138 2.57 19.80 37.08
C VAL A 138 3.12 20.99 37.88
N ILE A 139 4.34 21.41 37.58
CA ILE A 139 4.97 22.61 38.16
C ILE A 139 5.07 23.63 37.02
N THR A 140 4.32 24.74 37.14
CA THR A 140 4.24 25.71 36.06
C THR A 140 4.38 27.13 36.58
N LYS A 141 4.93 28.03 35.76
CA LYS A 141 4.99 29.47 36.04
C LYS A 141 4.66 30.24 34.77
N LYS A 142 3.63 31.06 34.82
CA LYS A 142 3.25 31.91 33.72
C LYS A 142 4.27 33.03 33.48
N TYR A 143 4.54 33.35 32.22
CA TYR A 143 5.32 34.53 31.85
C TYR A 143 4.69 35.78 32.43
N GLY A 144 5.52 36.62 33.08
CA GLY A 144 5.10 37.87 33.76
C GLY A 144 4.63 37.70 35.21
N GLU A 145 4.49 36.48 35.73
CA GLU A 145 4.13 36.24 37.13
C GLU A 145 5.37 35.98 38.01
N GLU A 146 5.28 36.31 39.30
CA GLU A 146 6.40 36.15 40.25
C GLU A 146 6.51 34.73 40.80
N LYS A 147 5.36 34.09 41.10
CA LYS A 147 5.29 32.74 41.69
C LYS A 147 4.89 31.68 40.72
N GLY A 148 5.36 30.47 40.96
CA GLY A 148 4.94 29.27 40.29
C GLY A 148 3.73 28.61 40.94
N VAL A 149 3.15 27.65 40.29
CA VAL A 149 2.00 26.85 40.72
C VAL A 149 2.34 25.37 40.60
N LYS A 150 2.05 24.61 41.66
CA LYS A 150 2.11 23.17 41.70
C LYS A 150 0.68 22.61 41.65
N TRP A 151 0.34 21.89 40.60
CA TRP A 151 -0.87 21.11 40.48
C TRP A 151 -0.52 19.63 40.59
N GLU A 152 -1.34 18.85 41.31
CA GLU A 152 -1.06 17.42 41.55
C GLU A 152 -2.36 16.61 41.58
N SER A 153 -2.36 15.44 40.91
CA SER A 153 -3.50 14.53 40.88
C SER A 153 -3.05 13.06 40.75
N THR A 154 -3.86 12.18 41.32
CA THR A 154 -3.76 10.71 41.15
C THR A 154 -4.84 10.18 40.18
N GLY A 155 -5.44 11.06 39.37
CA GLY A 155 -6.46 10.71 38.39
C GLY A 155 -7.87 11.04 38.88
N THR A 156 -8.73 10.03 39.01
CA THR A 156 -10.17 10.21 39.22
C THR A 156 -10.56 10.79 40.61
N ASP A 157 -9.63 10.88 41.53
CA ASP A 157 -9.91 11.33 42.92
C ASP A 157 -9.82 12.85 43.11
N GLY A 158 -9.56 13.60 42.05
CA GLY A 158 -9.46 15.04 42.06
C GLY A 158 -8.02 15.53 41.98
N TYR A 159 -7.80 16.81 42.30
CA TYR A 159 -6.50 17.44 42.23
C TYR A 159 -6.29 18.46 43.37
N THR A 160 -5.03 18.79 43.62
CA THR A 160 -4.64 19.86 44.53
C THR A 160 -3.86 20.92 43.78
N VAL A 161 -3.99 22.19 44.20
CA VAL A 161 -3.25 23.32 43.64
C VAL A 161 -2.64 24.12 44.78
N ALA A 162 -1.35 24.47 44.66
CA ALA A 162 -0.63 25.27 45.65
C ALA A 162 0.41 26.17 44.95
N GLU A 163 0.72 27.30 45.55
CA GLU A 163 1.88 28.11 45.12
C GLU A 163 3.18 27.34 45.35
N CYS A 164 4.15 27.54 44.47
CA CYS A 164 5.50 26.98 44.60
C CYS A 164 6.56 27.94 44.04
N ASP A 165 7.80 27.66 44.36
CA ASP A 165 8.92 28.40 43.79
C ASP A 165 9.34 27.77 42.46
N LYS A 166 9.18 28.51 41.35
CA LYS A 166 9.72 28.20 40.04
C LYS A 166 10.34 29.47 39.46
N PHE A 167 11.62 29.40 39.12
CA PHE A 167 12.39 30.61 38.76
C PHE A 167 12.05 31.12 37.34
N LYS A 168 11.90 30.21 36.38
CA LYS A 168 11.69 30.55 34.96
C LYS A 168 10.27 30.22 34.52
N PRO A 169 9.70 30.98 33.56
CA PRO A 169 8.46 30.59 32.89
C PRO A 169 8.57 29.21 32.23
N GLY A 170 7.42 28.56 32.01
CA GLY A 170 7.31 27.24 31.41
C GLY A 170 6.65 26.23 32.34
N THR A 171 6.57 24.98 31.88
CA THR A 171 5.87 23.91 32.58
C THR A 171 6.71 22.64 32.65
N ASP A 172 6.72 21.98 33.80
CA ASP A 172 7.27 20.65 34.02
C ASP A 172 6.09 19.71 34.31
N VAL A 173 5.90 18.71 33.50
CA VAL A 173 4.92 17.63 33.69
C VAL A 173 5.68 16.39 34.16
N ILE A 174 5.51 16.05 35.45
CA ILE A 174 6.18 14.95 36.14
C ILE A 174 5.18 13.80 36.27
N MET A 175 5.46 12.69 35.63
CA MET A 175 4.65 11.48 35.59
C MET A 175 5.32 10.39 36.42
N HIS A 176 4.71 9.95 37.51
CA HIS A 176 5.15 8.77 38.24
C HIS A 176 4.60 7.53 37.59
N ILE A 177 5.47 6.69 37.02
CA ILE A 177 5.13 5.56 36.17
C ILE A 177 4.62 4.39 37.02
N LYS A 178 3.48 3.84 36.63
CA LYS A 178 2.83 2.67 37.26
C LYS A 178 3.78 1.50 37.43
N GLU A 179 3.52 0.69 38.44
CA GLU A 179 4.18 -0.61 38.58
C GLU A 179 3.81 -1.55 37.45
N ASP A 180 4.71 -2.46 37.14
CA ASP A 180 4.49 -3.48 36.11
C ASP A 180 3.39 -4.45 36.57
N THR A 181 2.60 -4.91 35.62
CA THR A 181 1.54 -5.91 35.82
C THR A 181 1.81 -7.14 34.96
N ASP A 182 1.07 -8.22 35.18
CA ASP A 182 1.18 -9.43 34.35
C ASP A 182 0.81 -9.17 32.89
N GLU A 183 0.02 -8.14 32.61
CA GLU A 183 -0.44 -7.79 31.26
C GLU A 183 0.43 -6.69 30.62
N GLU A 184 1.13 -5.86 31.41
CA GLU A 184 1.82 -4.69 30.89
C GLU A 184 3.08 -4.30 31.70
N VAL A 185 4.17 -4.06 30.95
CA VAL A 185 5.49 -3.69 31.50
C VAL A 185 5.66 -2.17 31.38
N TYR A 186 5.10 -1.42 32.35
CA TYR A 186 5.19 0.06 32.40
C TYR A 186 6.62 0.56 32.61
N GLY A 187 7.44 -0.21 33.34
CA GLY A 187 8.86 0.10 33.56
C GLY A 187 9.66 0.25 32.27
N SER A 188 9.18 -0.31 31.14
CA SER A 188 9.79 -0.12 29.83
C SER A 188 9.82 1.34 29.38
N TYR A 189 8.90 2.17 29.83
CA TYR A 189 8.87 3.60 29.53
C TYR A 189 9.95 4.41 30.27
N LEU A 190 10.58 3.84 31.32
CA LEU A 190 11.73 4.45 31.99
C LEU A 190 13.04 4.23 31.23
N GLU A 191 13.00 3.50 30.11
CA GLU A 191 14.17 3.28 29.28
C GLU A 191 14.32 4.39 28.22
N ILE A 192 15.51 5.04 28.22
CA ILE A 192 15.80 6.15 27.30
C ILE A 192 15.63 5.76 25.83
N TRP A 193 16.08 4.54 25.47
CA TRP A 193 15.92 4.05 24.08
C TRP A 193 14.45 3.93 23.66
N LYS A 194 13.55 3.54 24.58
CA LYS A 194 12.11 3.45 24.32
C LYS A 194 11.51 4.83 24.09
N LEU A 195 11.82 5.79 24.96
CA LEU A 195 11.35 7.17 24.82
C LEU A 195 11.88 7.82 23.53
N LYS A 196 13.17 7.61 23.21
CA LYS A 196 13.76 8.08 21.94
C LYS A 196 13.02 7.50 20.74
N ALA A 197 12.69 6.20 20.78
CA ALA A 197 11.91 5.55 19.71
C ALA A 197 10.49 6.15 19.61
N LEU A 198 9.82 6.44 20.73
CA LEU A 198 8.50 7.08 20.73
C LEU A 198 8.55 8.51 20.20
N VAL A 199 9.57 9.31 20.56
CA VAL A 199 9.77 10.65 19.99
C VAL A 199 9.96 10.56 18.49
N LYS A 200 10.84 9.65 18.01
CA LYS A 200 11.08 9.43 16.59
C LYS A 200 9.81 8.99 15.86
N LYS A 201 9.00 8.15 16.47
CA LYS A 201 7.77 7.63 15.86
C LYS A 201 6.68 8.71 15.74
N TYR A 202 6.39 9.42 16.82
CA TYR A 202 5.18 10.24 16.91
C TYR A 202 5.44 11.76 16.86
N SER A 203 6.63 12.22 17.24
CA SER A 203 6.95 13.64 17.46
C SER A 203 8.25 14.08 16.77
N ASP A 204 8.76 13.30 15.81
CA ASP A 204 10.03 13.60 15.15
C ASP A 204 10.04 14.96 14.45
N TYR A 205 8.88 15.40 13.98
CA TYR A 205 8.74 16.66 13.24
C TYR A 205 8.02 17.76 14.02
N VAL A 206 7.97 17.61 15.34
CA VAL A 206 7.61 18.76 16.21
C VAL A 206 8.69 19.83 16.03
N ARG A 207 8.26 21.07 15.80
CA ARG A 207 9.12 22.19 15.36
C ARG A 207 10.17 22.65 16.37
N TRP A 208 10.06 22.24 17.63
CA TRP A 208 10.98 22.61 18.70
C TRP A 208 11.92 21.45 19.03
N PRO A 209 13.20 21.74 19.38
CA PRO A 209 14.13 20.70 19.78
C PRO A 209 13.62 19.94 21.01
N ILE A 210 13.57 18.61 20.87
CA ILE A 210 13.29 17.69 22.00
C ILE A 210 14.63 17.15 22.45
N VAL A 211 15.03 17.51 23.66
CA VAL A 211 16.36 17.21 24.23
C VAL A 211 16.25 16.12 25.28
N MET A 212 17.11 15.12 25.19
CA MET A 212 17.27 14.06 26.18
C MET A 212 18.74 13.91 26.54
N ASP A 213 19.03 13.48 27.77
CA ASP A 213 20.38 13.12 28.16
C ASP A 213 20.69 11.70 27.69
N ILE A 214 21.60 11.57 26.73
CA ILE A 214 21.98 10.30 26.11
C ILE A 214 23.38 9.91 26.58
N THR A 215 23.54 8.65 26.99
CA THR A 215 24.83 8.11 27.40
C THR A 215 25.46 7.34 26.24
N HIS A 216 26.62 7.81 25.82
CA HIS A 216 27.45 7.14 24.81
C HIS A 216 28.68 6.50 25.44
N GLN A 217 29.18 5.46 24.79
CA GLN A 217 30.46 4.88 25.11
C GLN A 217 31.54 5.53 24.27
N GLU A 218 32.47 6.24 24.91
CA GLU A 218 33.60 6.84 24.27
C GLU A 218 34.90 6.10 24.66
N GLN A 219 35.78 5.96 23.70
CA GLN A 219 37.13 5.43 23.95
C GLN A 219 38.04 6.60 24.34
N GLN A 220 38.49 6.62 25.59
CA GLN A 220 39.42 7.66 26.11
C GLN A 220 40.76 7.03 26.43
N PRO A 221 41.89 7.70 26.17
CA PRO A 221 43.21 7.21 26.53
C PRO A 221 43.37 7.16 28.03
N THR A 222 43.89 6.06 28.58
CA THR A 222 44.18 5.90 30.04
C THR A 222 45.34 6.75 30.51
N GLY A 223 46.11 7.36 29.60
CA GLY A 223 47.39 8.01 29.88
C GLY A 223 48.56 7.05 29.97
N GLU A 224 48.33 5.74 29.79
CA GLU A 224 49.34 4.72 29.69
C GLU A 224 49.52 4.28 28.22
N GLU A 225 50.73 3.85 27.89
CA GLU A 225 51.06 3.33 26.56
C GLU A 225 51.28 1.82 26.65
N ASP A 226 50.91 1.13 25.59
CA ASP A 226 51.22 -0.31 25.42
C ASP A 226 52.73 -0.52 25.09
N LYS A 227 53.14 -1.78 24.95
CA LYS A 227 54.54 -2.12 24.64
C LYS A 227 55.03 -1.61 23.28
N ASP A 228 54.13 -1.17 22.43
CA ASP A 228 54.40 -0.62 21.08
C ASP A 228 54.27 0.90 21.05
N GLY A 229 54.10 1.60 22.19
CA GLY A 229 54.00 3.03 22.33
C GLY A 229 52.65 3.59 21.89
N LYS A 230 51.59 2.77 21.82
CA LYS A 230 50.23 3.24 21.53
C LYS A 230 49.45 3.49 22.83
N PRO A 231 48.62 4.53 22.88
CA PRO A 231 47.82 4.82 24.07
C PRO A 231 46.82 3.68 24.35
N ILE A 232 46.80 3.20 25.56
CA ILE A 232 45.79 2.23 26.01
C ILE A 232 44.47 2.97 26.15
N MET A 233 43.44 2.49 25.44
CA MET A 233 42.11 3.09 25.46
C MET A 233 41.21 2.35 26.44
N HIS A 234 40.42 3.10 27.21
CA HIS A 234 39.34 2.55 28.03
C HIS A 234 38.00 3.13 27.61
N THR A 235 36.94 2.35 27.78
CA THR A 235 35.59 2.79 27.48
C THR A 235 35.01 3.56 28.66
N VAL A 236 34.62 4.80 28.45
CA VAL A 236 33.96 5.66 29.46
C VAL A 236 32.54 5.94 28.97
N ASN A 237 31.59 5.90 29.91
CA ASN A 237 30.23 6.34 29.62
C ASN A 237 30.17 7.88 29.81
N VAL A 238 29.88 8.58 28.71
CA VAL A 238 29.70 10.03 28.68
C VAL A 238 28.23 10.33 28.43
N THR A 239 27.60 11.06 29.36
CA THR A 239 26.20 11.51 29.22
C THR A 239 26.17 12.97 28.80
N ALA A 240 25.51 13.24 27.66
CA ALA A 240 25.36 14.59 27.12
C ALA A 240 23.92 14.83 26.63
N PRO A 241 23.45 16.09 26.68
CA PRO A 241 22.15 16.46 26.13
C PRO A 241 22.19 16.42 24.62
N GLU A 242 21.27 15.68 24.00
CA GLU A 242 21.11 15.55 22.55
C GLU A 242 19.70 15.92 22.11
N THR A 243 19.59 16.56 20.94
CA THR A 243 18.32 16.73 20.26
C THR A 243 17.95 15.43 19.55
N VAL A 244 16.82 14.84 19.92
CA VAL A 244 16.40 13.50 19.46
C VAL A 244 15.38 13.52 18.33
N ASN A 245 14.83 14.69 17.97
CA ASN A 245 13.89 14.87 16.88
C ASN A 245 14.51 15.63 15.68
N SER A 246 13.92 15.47 14.50
CA SER A 246 14.40 16.08 13.25
C SER A 246 13.82 17.47 12.97
N MET A 247 12.76 17.86 13.64
CA MET A 247 12.03 19.13 13.57
C MET A 247 11.44 19.49 12.21
N VAL A 248 12.24 19.57 11.15
CA VAL A 248 11.77 19.98 9.82
C VAL A 248 11.74 18.77 8.88
N PRO A 249 10.54 18.29 8.52
CA PRO A 249 10.41 17.15 7.65
C PRO A 249 10.85 17.48 6.22
N ILE A 250 11.43 16.47 5.55
CA ILE A 250 11.96 16.62 4.19
C ILE A 250 10.90 17.06 3.17
N TRP A 251 9.63 16.66 3.35
CA TRP A 251 8.51 17.02 2.47
C TRP A 251 8.01 18.45 2.66
N GLN A 252 8.38 19.13 3.74
CA GLN A 252 8.03 20.53 3.96
C GLN A 252 9.07 21.50 3.41
N ARG A 253 10.31 21.04 3.16
CA ARG A 253 11.38 21.85 2.59
C ARG A 253 11.12 22.18 1.13
N ALA A 254 11.63 23.33 0.67
CA ALA A 254 11.51 23.73 -0.73
C ALA A 254 12.23 22.73 -1.67
N LYS A 255 11.74 22.59 -2.91
CA LYS A 255 12.38 21.70 -3.90
C LYS A 255 13.83 22.05 -4.19
N THR A 256 14.19 23.32 -4.01
CA THR A 256 15.55 23.82 -4.20
C THR A 256 16.50 23.47 -3.05
N GLU A 257 15.98 23.07 -1.90
CA GLU A 257 16.74 22.75 -0.69
C GLU A 257 16.94 21.26 -0.47
N VAL A 258 16.22 20.43 -1.22
CA VAL A 258 16.25 18.96 -1.07
C VAL A 258 16.43 18.33 -2.44
N THR A 259 17.48 17.53 -2.58
CA THR A 259 17.76 16.76 -3.81
C THR A 259 16.91 15.49 -3.88
N ASP A 260 16.82 14.89 -5.07
CA ASP A 260 16.15 13.60 -5.23
C ASP A 260 16.92 12.48 -4.53
N ASP A 261 18.26 12.57 -4.46
CA ASP A 261 19.11 11.62 -3.73
C ASP A 261 18.82 11.64 -2.21
N GLU A 262 18.58 12.81 -1.62
CA GLU A 262 18.17 12.91 -0.22
C GLU A 262 16.79 12.30 0.01
N CYS A 263 15.86 12.45 -0.94
CA CYS A 263 14.56 11.79 -0.87
C CYS A 263 14.69 10.25 -0.97
N VAL A 264 15.56 9.77 -1.86
CA VAL A 264 15.87 8.34 -2.02
C VAL A 264 16.51 7.78 -0.74
N ALA A 265 17.45 8.50 -0.16
CA ALA A 265 18.08 8.11 1.11
C ALA A 265 17.06 8.02 2.24
N TRP A 266 16.17 9.02 2.35
CA TRP A 266 15.08 9.02 3.32
C TRP A 266 14.10 7.85 3.11
N TYR A 267 13.76 7.54 1.83
CA TYR A 267 12.93 6.39 1.48
C TYR A 267 13.54 5.08 1.98
N LYS A 268 14.83 4.86 1.68
CA LYS A 268 15.55 3.64 2.08
C LYS A 268 15.60 3.44 3.59
N GLU A 269 15.89 4.51 4.32
CA GLU A 269 15.94 4.49 5.78
C GLU A 269 14.56 4.20 6.39
N THR A 270 13.54 4.94 5.91
CA THR A 270 12.18 4.89 6.49
C THR A 270 11.47 3.57 6.20
N ASN A 271 11.65 3.01 5.00
CA ASN A 271 11.00 1.77 4.58
C ASN A 271 11.89 0.52 4.77
N ARG A 272 13.14 0.70 5.23
CA ARG A 272 14.15 -0.37 5.34
C ARG A 272 14.35 -1.12 4.02
N ASP A 273 14.22 -0.40 2.92
CA ASP A 273 14.41 -0.88 1.56
C ASP A 273 15.76 -0.39 1.04
N GLN A 274 16.63 -1.28 0.57
CA GLN A 274 17.94 -0.93 0.03
C GLN A 274 17.90 -0.63 -1.47
N THR A 275 16.73 -0.83 -2.12
CA THR A 275 16.56 -0.56 -3.54
C THR A 275 16.12 0.87 -3.80
N ASP A 276 16.51 1.43 -4.95
CA ASP A 276 16.02 2.73 -5.36
C ASP A 276 14.54 2.65 -5.76
N PRO A 277 13.72 3.65 -5.37
CA PRO A 277 12.36 3.73 -5.85
C PRO A 277 12.31 3.96 -7.36
N ALA A 278 11.31 3.41 -8.02
CA ALA A 278 11.06 3.65 -9.44
C ALA A 278 10.65 5.11 -9.70
N ALA A 279 9.98 5.78 -8.77
CA ALA A 279 9.67 7.20 -8.90
C ALA A 279 9.57 7.88 -7.54
N VAL A 280 9.84 9.20 -7.54
CA VAL A 280 9.68 10.11 -6.39
C VAL A 280 8.69 11.21 -6.77
N LEU A 281 7.58 11.30 -6.05
CA LEU A 281 6.55 12.31 -6.27
C LEU A 281 6.55 13.31 -5.12
N ARG A 282 6.89 14.55 -5.40
CA ARG A 282 6.82 15.68 -4.46
C ARG A 282 5.59 16.53 -4.79
N ILE A 283 4.62 16.54 -3.91
CA ILE A 283 3.33 17.18 -4.12
C ILE A 283 3.18 18.30 -3.08
N ASN A 284 2.90 19.51 -3.55
CA ASN A 284 2.40 20.62 -2.74
C ASN A 284 1.07 21.05 -3.36
N ALA A 285 0.00 20.90 -2.61
CA ALA A 285 -1.35 21.21 -3.04
C ALA A 285 -1.96 22.28 -2.14
N GLU A 286 -2.42 23.36 -2.73
CA GLU A 286 -3.13 24.45 -2.09
C GLU A 286 -4.50 24.58 -2.74
N GLY A 287 -5.57 24.68 -1.95
CA GLY A 287 -6.92 24.77 -2.50
C GLY A 287 -8.01 24.44 -1.47
N VAL A 288 -8.99 23.64 -1.84
CA VAL A 288 -10.09 23.21 -0.94
C VAL A 288 -9.55 22.43 0.27
N VAL A 289 -8.47 21.72 0.08
CA VAL A 289 -7.68 21.05 1.14
C VAL A 289 -6.23 21.27 0.80
N SER A 290 -5.49 21.83 1.76
CA SER A 290 -4.04 22.04 1.63
C SER A 290 -3.29 20.84 2.19
N TYR A 291 -2.31 20.34 1.44
CA TYR A 291 -1.45 19.26 1.91
C TYR A 291 -0.11 19.22 1.17
N LYS A 292 0.89 18.67 1.83
CA LYS A 292 2.17 18.31 1.23
C LYS A 292 2.30 16.79 1.27
N ALA A 293 2.86 16.21 0.21
CA ALA A 293 3.12 14.79 0.17
C ALA A 293 4.46 14.48 -0.49
N LEU A 294 5.11 13.45 0.01
CA LEU A 294 6.29 12.84 -0.58
C LEU A 294 5.96 11.36 -0.74
N LEU A 295 5.69 10.95 -1.99
CA LEU A 295 5.34 9.58 -2.33
C LEU A 295 6.44 8.93 -3.17
N PHE A 296 6.56 7.62 -3.04
CA PHE A 296 7.49 6.78 -3.75
C PHE A 296 6.76 5.60 -4.40
N ILE A 297 7.12 5.32 -5.64
CA ILE A 297 6.79 4.06 -6.29
C ILE A 297 7.99 3.15 -6.07
N PRO A 298 7.89 2.02 -5.33
CA PRO A 298 9.02 1.12 -5.10
C PRO A 298 9.59 0.55 -6.41
N GLY A 299 10.88 0.25 -6.43
CA GLY A 299 11.53 -0.40 -7.57
C GLY A 299 11.27 -1.90 -7.63
N LYS A 300 11.02 -2.52 -6.47
CA LYS A 300 10.71 -3.95 -6.32
C LYS A 300 9.64 -4.13 -5.27
N ASP A 301 8.93 -5.25 -5.36
CA ASP A 301 8.04 -5.66 -4.29
C ASP A 301 8.88 -6.08 -3.07
N ILE A 302 8.66 -5.37 -1.95
CA ILE A 302 9.39 -5.58 -0.68
C ILE A 302 8.82 -6.79 0.05
N ASP A 303 7.55 -7.11 -0.19
CA ASP A 303 6.80 -8.14 0.53
C ASP A 303 6.78 -9.50 -0.20
N ASN A 304 7.87 -10.06 -0.58
CA ASN A 304 8.02 -11.41 -1.20
C ASN A 304 7.05 -12.51 -0.67
N GLY A 305 5.79 -12.16 -0.33
CA GLY A 305 4.75 -13.09 0.11
C GLY A 305 4.97 -13.76 1.48
N ILE A 306 5.97 -13.31 2.26
CA ILE A 306 6.33 -13.95 3.54
C ILE A 306 5.56 -13.39 4.73
N SER A 307 5.07 -12.16 4.66
CA SER A 307 4.20 -11.58 5.70
C SER A 307 2.82 -11.30 5.12
N GLY A 308 1.85 -12.11 5.44
CA GLY A 308 0.49 -12.12 4.91
C GLY A 308 -0.39 -10.90 5.22
N ALA A 309 0.18 -9.70 5.33
CA ALA A 309 -0.53 -8.43 5.38
C ALA A 309 0.38 -7.35 4.82
N THR A 310 0.21 -7.02 3.56
CA THR A 310 0.79 -5.80 2.94
C THR A 310 0.30 -4.59 3.72
N LYS A 311 1.16 -4.00 4.53
CA LYS A 311 0.82 -2.74 5.20
C LYS A 311 0.75 -1.65 4.13
N LYS A 312 -0.40 -1.00 3.99
CA LYS A 312 -0.59 0.16 3.10
C LYS A 312 0.35 1.26 3.56
N GLY A 313 1.36 1.57 2.76
CA GLY A 313 2.56 2.26 3.21
C GLY A 313 2.53 3.79 3.22
N VAL A 314 1.36 4.46 3.24
CA VAL A 314 1.28 5.93 3.29
C VAL A 314 0.97 6.39 4.71
N LYS A 315 1.94 7.10 5.31
CA LYS A 315 1.81 7.69 6.64
C LYS A 315 1.06 9.01 6.56
N LEU A 316 0.17 9.24 7.51
CA LEU A 316 -0.60 10.46 7.60
C LEU A 316 -0.12 11.31 8.77
N TYR A 317 0.26 12.55 8.47
CA TYR A 317 0.66 13.56 9.44
C TYR A 317 -0.36 14.71 9.46
N CYS A 318 -0.43 15.37 10.59
CA CYS A 318 -1.11 16.65 10.76
C CYS A 318 -0.22 17.59 11.58
N ASN A 319 0.22 18.68 10.96
CA ASN A 319 1.14 19.65 11.56
C ASN A 319 2.41 18.98 12.14
N GLY A 320 3.03 18.07 11.39
CA GLY A 320 4.26 17.38 11.79
C GLY A 320 4.08 16.29 12.86
N VAL A 321 2.84 16.01 13.29
CA VAL A 321 2.53 14.93 14.24
C VAL A 321 1.95 13.74 13.49
N LEU A 322 2.50 12.55 13.73
CA LEU A 322 2.00 11.31 13.12
C LEU A 322 0.62 10.97 13.67
N ILE A 323 -0.34 10.82 12.76
CA ILE A 323 -1.72 10.42 13.05
C ILE A 323 -1.93 8.92 12.79
N MET A 324 -1.48 8.44 11.62
CA MET A 324 -1.61 7.04 11.22
C MET A 324 -0.34 6.59 10.50
N GLU A 325 0.17 5.41 10.85
CA GLU A 325 1.31 4.80 10.13
C GLU A 325 0.90 4.21 8.79
N ASP A 326 -0.30 3.64 8.74
CA ASP A 326 -0.86 2.97 7.57
C ASP A 326 -2.28 3.50 7.33
N CYS A 327 -2.42 4.51 6.46
CA CYS A 327 -3.72 5.09 6.17
C CYS A 327 -4.38 4.40 4.97
N ASP A 328 -5.21 3.40 5.25
CA ASP A 328 -5.95 2.59 4.26
C ASP A 328 -7.00 3.36 3.46
N LYS A 329 -7.32 4.59 3.88
CA LYS A 329 -8.35 5.45 3.25
C LYS A 329 -7.79 6.46 2.26
N LEU A 330 -6.47 6.55 2.12
CA LEU A 330 -5.83 7.49 1.21
C LEU A 330 -5.76 6.97 -0.23
N LEU A 331 -5.43 5.69 -0.38
CA LEU A 331 -5.27 5.07 -1.70
C LEU A 331 -6.13 3.80 -1.76
N HIS A 332 -6.70 3.54 -2.94
CA HIS A 332 -7.34 2.26 -3.21
C HIS A 332 -6.28 1.16 -3.37
N ASP A 333 -6.70 -0.09 -3.24
CA ASP A 333 -5.84 -1.27 -3.25
C ASP A 333 -4.98 -1.39 -4.50
N TYR A 334 -5.45 -0.87 -5.64
CA TYR A 334 -4.68 -0.87 -6.88
C TYR A 334 -3.42 0.02 -6.86
N PHE A 335 -3.27 0.91 -5.86
CA PHE A 335 -2.06 1.71 -5.62
C PHE A 335 -1.47 1.46 -4.22
N GLU A 336 -1.81 0.36 -3.56
CA GLU A 336 -1.30 0.04 -2.22
C GLU A 336 0.23 -0.16 -2.16
N PHE A 337 0.88 -0.37 -3.30
CA PHE A 337 2.34 -0.43 -3.40
C PHE A 337 3.01 0.93 -3.13
N ALA A 338 2.31 2.05 -3.28
CA ALA A 338 2.88 3.37 -3.04
C ALA A 338 3.27 3.55 -1.56
N ARG A 339 4.43 4.15 -1.32
CA ARG A 339 4.98 4.42 0.02
C ARG A 339 5.16 5.91 0.20
N GLY A 340 5.27 6.35 1.44
CA GLY A 340 5.58 7.74 1.72
C GLY A 340 4.72 8.40 2.79
N VAL A 341 4.56 9.71 2.66
CA VAL A 341 3.88 10.53 3.67
C VAL A 341 2.93 11.54 3.02
N VAL A 342 1.85 11.83 3.75
CA VAL A 342 0.94 12.95 3.50
C VAL A 342 0.84 13.77 4.78
N ASP A 343 1.01 15.07 4.69
CA ASP A 343 0.90 16.00 5.80
C ASP A 343 -0.10 17.11 5.46
N SER A 344 -1.17 17.25 6.23
CA SER A 344 -2.19 18.24 6.00
C SER A 344 -2.64 18.91 7.30
N PRO A 345 -2.63 20.25 7.38
CA PRO A 345 -3.15 20.99 8.53
C PRO A 345 -4.68 20.98 8.60
N ASP A 346 -5.37 20.67 7.48
CA ASP A 346 -6.82 20.80 7.34
C ASP A 346 -7.61 19.56 7.79
N LEU A 347 -6.93 18.52 8.27
CA LEU A 347 -7.59 17.28 8.67
C LEU A 347 -8.44 17.44 9.92
N SER A 348 -9.72 17.04 9.80
CA SER A 348 -10.62 16.96 10.95
C SER A 348 -10.36 15.67 11.72
N LEU A 349 -9.62 15.78 12.82
CA LEU A 349 -9.26 14.66 13.69
C LEU A 349 -10.36 14.42 14.73
N ASN A 350 -10.50 13.17 15.20
CA ASN A 350 -11.27 12.87 16.40
C ASN A 350 -10.47 13.24 17.66
N ILE A 351 -11.07 13.05 18.82
CA ILE A 351 -10.47 13.38 20.12
C ILE A 351 -9.15 12.63 20.36
N SER A 352 -9.07 11.34 19.97
CA SER A 352 -7.85 10.53 20.13
C SER A 352 -6.80 10.77 19.05
N ARG A 353 -7.15 11.47 17.97
CA ARG A 353 -6.33 11.60 16.76
C ARG A 353 -5.94 10.26 16.11
N GLU A 354 -6.57 9.16 16.52
CA GLU A 354 -6.33 7.83 15.95
C GLU A 354 -7.35 7.49 14.87
N ILE A 355 -8.48 8.20 14.83
CA ILE A 355 -9.56 8.02 13.86
C ILE A 355 -9.92 9.37 13.25
N LEU A 356 -10.10 9.41 11.96
CA LEU A 356 -10.49 10.60 11.22
C LEU A 356 -12.02 10.77 11.25
N GLN A 357 -12.49 11.96 11.64
CA GLN A 357 -13.89 12.31 11.55
C GLN A 357 -14.21 12.78 10.12
N HIS A 358 -15.24 12.18 9.50
CA HIS A 358 -15.77 12.54 8.17
C HIS A 358 -14.74 12.74 7.06
N ASN A 359 -14.50 11.69 6.36
CA ASN A 359 -13.51 11.44 5.31
C ASN A 359 -13.56 12.30 4.03
N ARG A 360 -14.25 13.45 3.98
CA ARG A 360 -14.33 14.24 2.74
C ARG A 360 -12.97 14.80 2.32
N GLN A 361 -12.20 15.32 3.28
CA GLN A 361 -10.85 15.85 3.01
C GLN A 361 -9.90 14.73 2.57
N LEU A 362 -9.89 13.59 3.28
CA LEU A 362 -9.10 12.43 2.88
C LEU A 362 -9.46 11.93 1.49
N LYS A 363 -10.76 11.87 1.17
CA LYS A 363 -11.19 11.45 -0.16
C LYS A 363 -10.69 12.40 -1.26
N VAL A 364 -10.71 13.71 -1.00
CA VAL A 364 -10.17 14.72 -1.95
C VAL A 364 -8.67 14.55 -2.10
N ILE A 365 -7.93 14.39 -0.98
CA ILE A 365 -6.49 14.13 -1.00
C ILE A 365 -6.21 12.85 -1.77
N GLY A 366 -6.86 11.73 -1.43
CA GLY A 366 -6.66 10.44 -2.07
C GLY A 366 -6.87 10.48 -3.58
N GLN A 367 -7.98 11.05 -4.05
CA GLN A 367 -8.25 11.21 -5.47
C GLN A 367 -7.18 12.05 -6.20
N ASN A 368 -6.63 13.07 -5.54
CA ASN A 368 -5.55 13.86 -6.12
C ASN A 368 -4.24 13.07 -6.17
N LEU A 369 -3.92 12.31 -5.11
CA LEU A 369 -2.74 11.45 -5.08
C LEU A 369 -2.79 10.39 -6.17
N GLU A 370 -3.92 9.71 -6.33
CA GLU A 370 -4.12 8.68 -7.36
C GLU A 370 -3.95 9.24 -8.78
N LYS A 371 -4.49 10.43 -9.05
CA LYS A 371 -4.25 11.11 -10.33
C LYS A 371 -2.76 11.41 -10.57
N LYS A 372 -2.03 11.80 -9.52
CA LYS A 372 -0.60 12.07 -9.62
C LYS A 372 0.23 10.80 -9.81
N ILE A 373 -0.12 9.71 -9.10
CA ILE A 373 0.50 8.39 -9.28
C ILE A 373 0.25 7.89 -10.71
N LYS A 374 -1.01 7.93 -11.18
CA LYS A 374 -1.35 7.55 -12.55
C LYS A 374 -0.54 8.34 -13.58
N ALA A 375 -0.50 9.67 -13.45
CA ALA A 375 0.24 10.52 -14.38
C ALA A 375 1.75 10.21 -14.39
N GLU A 376 2.34 9.87 -13.25
CA GLU A 376 3.76 9.49 -13.18
C GLU A 376 4.01 8.11 -13.82
N LEU A 377 3.08 7.15 -13.63
CA LEU A 377 3.13 5.85 -14.30
C LEU A 377 2.99 5.99 -15.82
N GLU A 378 2.05 6.81 -16.30
CA GLU A 378 1.89 7.11 -17.73
C GLU A 378 3.13 7.79 -18.32
N LYS A 379 3.73 8.72 -17.56
CA LYS A 379 4.99 9.36 -17.93
C LYS A 379 6.13 8.33 -18.01
N MET A 380 6.26 7.46 -17.01
CA MET A 380 7.27 6.40 -17.00
C MET A 380 7.07 5.44 -18.19
N MET A 381 5.83 5.06 -18.51
CA MET A 381 5.51 4.21 -19.67
C MET A 381 5.97 4.84 -20.99
N ARG A 382 5.79 6.16 -21.13
CA ARG A 382 6.15 6.90 -22.34
C ARG A 382 7.65 7.22 -22.44
N ASP A 383 8.27 7.65 -21.33
CA ASP A 383 9.61 8.25 -21.33
C ASP A 383 10.71 7.24 -20.98
N ASP A 384 10.36 6.16 -20.23
CA ASP A 384 11.29 5.11 -19.79
C ASP A 384 10.59 3.74 -19.77
N ARG A 385 10.31 3.19 -20.94
CA ARG A 385 9.58 1.94 -21.10
C ARG A 385 10.19 0.76 -20.34
N PRO A 386 11.51 0.51 -20.35
CA PRO A 386 12.10 -0.60 -19.59
C PRO A 386 11.84 -0.50 -18.10
N LYS A 387 11.82 0.71 -17.55
CA LYS A 387 11.52 0.96 -16.15
C LYS A 387 10.05 0.68 -15.84
N TYR A 388 9.13 1.09 -16.72
CA TYR A 388 7.71 0.79 -16.59
C TYR A 388 7.43 -0.72 -16.68
N GLU A 389 8.08 -1.45 -17.57
CA GLU A 389 7.95 -2.90 -17.67
C GLU A 389 8.48 -3.62 -16.42
N THR A 390 9.56 -3.10 -15.81
CA THR A 390 10.06 -3.59 -14.52
C THR A 390 9.03 -3.34 -13.42
N PHE A 391 8.46 -2.14 -13.35
CA PHE A 391 7.36 -1.80 -12.44
C PHE A 391 6.16 -2.73 -12.68
N TRP A 392 5.75 -2.94 -13.94
CA TRP A 392 4.61 -3.76 -14.30
C TRP A 392 4.77 -5.22 -13.86
N LYS A 393 5.94 -5.79 -14.02
CA LYS A 393 6.26 -7.16 -13.56
C LYS A 393 6.12 -7.33 -12.04
N ASN A 394 6.38 -6.28 -11.26
CA ASN A 394 6.27 -6.32 -9.80
C ASN A 394 4.85 -5.97 -9.31
N PHE A 395 4.20 -4.98 -9.92
CA PHE A 395 2.98 -4.36 -9.37
C PHE A 395 1.79 -4.36 -10.33
N GLY A 396 1.94 -4.84 -11.56
CA GLY A 396 0.87 -4.85 -12.55
C GLY A 396 -0.37 -5.61 -12.10
N ILE A 397 -0.20 -6.62 -11.25
CA ILE A 397 -1.30 -7.39 -10.68
C ILE A 397 -2.27 -6.50 -9.88
N HIS A 398 -1.79 -5.53 -9.12
CA HIS A 398 -2.64 -4.62 -8.35
C HIS A 398 -3.53 -3.77 -9.27
N ILE A 399 -2.95 -3.29 -10.38
CA ILE A 399 -3.69 -2.51 -11.38
C ILE A 399 -4.73 -3.40 -12.09
N LYS A 400 -4.37 -4.63 -12.45
CA LYS A 400 -5.28 -5.63 -13.04
C LYS A 400 -6.45 -5.95 -12.10
N CYS A 401 -6.16 -6.18 -10.80
CA CYS A 401 -7.19 -6.35 -9.77
C CYS A 401 -8.11 -5.13 -9.68
N GLY A 402 -7.54 -3.92 -9.68
CA GLY A 402 -8.30 -2.67 -9.63
C GLY A 402 -9.26 -2.48 -10.82
N VAL A 403 -8.92 -2.97 -12.02
CA VAL A 403 -9.82 -2.97 -13.18
C VAL A 403 -11.03 -3.86 -12.94
N CYS A 404 -10.87 -4.97 -12.20
CA CYS A 404 -11.93 -5.93 -11.92
C CYS A 404 -12.72 -5.61 -10.65
N ASP A 405 -12.22 -4.70 -9.81
CA ASP A 405 -12.81 -4.38 -8.51
C ASP A 405 -14.11 -3.59 -8.64
N GLU A 406 -14.97 -3.68 -7.62
CA GLU A 406 -16.27 -3.01 -7.56
C GLU A 406 -17.05 -3.04 -8.90
N TYR A 407 -17.08 -4.20 -9.55
CA TYR A 407 -17.73 -4.40 -10.86
C TYR A 407 -17.19 -3.49 -11.99
N GLY A 408 -15.90 -3.15 -11.94
CA GLY A 408 -15.23 -2.36 -12.97
C GLY A 408 -15.35 -0.85 -12.80
N ARG A 409 -15.62 -0.37 -11.60
CA ARG A 409 -15.75 1.06 -11.30
C ARG A 409 -14.52 1.88 -11.70
N PHE A 410 -13.33 1.29 -11.61
CA PHE A 410 -12.07 1.98 -11.88
C PHE A 410 -11.50 1.68 -13.26
N THR A 411 -12.23 0.91 -14.10
CA THR A 411 -11.80 0.50 -15.44
C THR A 411 -11.34 1.69 -16.29
N ASP A 412 -12.17 2.73 -16.42
CA ASP A 412 -11.82 3.90 -17.24
C ASP A 412 -10.62 4.69 -16.68
N PHE A 413 -10.39 4.61 -15.38
CA PHE A 413 -9.24 5.25 -14.75
C PHE A 413 -7.94 4.49 -14.96
N LEU A 414 -7.99 3.15 -15.01
CA LEU A 414 -6.81 2.28 -15.00
C LEU A 414 -6.44 1.68 -16.36
N LYS A 415 -7.39 1.60 -17.31
CA LYS A 415 -7.22 0.87 -18.58
C LYS A 415 -5.99 1.28 -19.39
N ASP A 416 -5.61 2.57 -19.34
CA ASP A 416 -4.48 3.09 -20.12
C ASP A 416 -3.11 2.75 -19.50
N LEU A 417 -3.10 2.21 -18.26
CA LEU A 417 -1.90 1.69 -17.61
C LEU A 417 -1.61 0.22 -17.95
N LEU A 418 -2.57 -0.48 -18.59
CA LEU A 418 -2.43 -1.91 -18.89
C LEU A 418 -1.45 -2.13 -20.04
N ILE A 419 -0.51 -3.06 -19.83
CA ILE A 419 0.36 -3.56 -20.90
C ILE A 419 0.29 -5.09 -20.92
N PHE A 420 0.39 -5.65 -22.12
CA PHE A 420 0.35 -7.09 -22.37
C PHE A 420 1.48 -7.49 -23.31
N TYR A 421 1.90 -8.74 -23.22
CA TYR A 421 2.91 -9.28 -24.13
C TYR A 421 2.38 -9.39 -25.56
N THR A 422 3.19 -9.01 -26.53
CA THR A 422 2.99 -9.27 -27.96
C THR A 422 4.08 -10.18 -28.53
N SER A 423 5.15 -10.39 -27.76
CA SER A 423 6.19 -11.41 -27.93
C SER A 423 6.85 -11.71 -26.57
N GLU A 424 7.78 -12.67 -26.50
CA GLU A 424 8.50 -12.99 -25.25
C GLU A 424 9.22 -11.77 -24.66
N ASP A 425 9.72 -10.88 -25.51
CA ASP A 425 10.56 -9.75 -25.15
C ASP A 425 9.87 -8.37 -25.31
N SER A 426 8.60 -8.34 -25.71
CA SER A 426 7.90 -7.09 -26.00
C SER A 426 6.50 -7.06 -25.40
N MET A 427 6.23 -5.97 -24.69
CA MET A 427 4.89 -5.62 -24.21
C MET A 427 4.37 -4.38 -24.92
N ARG A 428 3.05 -4.28 -25.10
CA ARG A 428 2.35 -3.09 -25.60
C ARG A 428 1.20 -2.70 -24.70
N SER A 429 0.95 -1.39 -24.61
CA SER A 429 -0.32 -0.90 -24.08
C SER A 429 -1.45 -1.18 -25.09
N LEU A 430 -2.69 -1.16 -24.61
CA LEU A 430 -3.86 -1.33 -25.48
C LEU A 430 -3.90 -0.24 -26.57
N LYS A 431 -3.47 0.98 -26.20
CA LYS A 431 -3.38 2.08 -27.17
C LYS A 431 -2.33 1.84 -28.25
N GLU A 432 -1.13 1.43 -27.87
CA GLU A 432 -0.06 1.11 -28.83
C GLU A 432 -0.47 -0.04 -29.77
N TYR A 433 -1.20 -1.02 -29.25
CA TYR A 433 -1.74 -2.10 -30.04
C TYR A 433 -2.76 -1.59 -31.07
N VAL A 434 -3.75 -0.80 -30.64
CA VAL A 434 -4.80 -0.27 -31.53
C VAL A 434 -4.21 0.69 -32.57
N ASP A 435 -3.26 1.54 -32.18
CA ASP A 435 -2.57 2.46 -33.10
C ASP A 435 -1.75 1.71 -34.20
N ALA A 436 -1.28 0.50 -33.89
CA ALA A 436 -0.53 -0.34 -34.83
C ALA A 436 -1.42 -1.28 -35.68
N MET A 437 -2.73 -1.37 -35.39
CA MET A 437 -3.64 -2.25 -36.10
C MET A 437 -3.75 -1.87 -37.59
N PRO A 438 -3.64 -2.82 -38.53
CA PRO A 438 -3.99 -2.60 -39.91
C PRO A 438 -5.48 -2.25 -40.08
N GLU A 439 -5.86 -1.49 -41.11
CA GLU A 439 -7.27 -1.13 -41.38
C GLU A 439 -8.19 -2.37 -41.55
N SER A 440 -7.64 -3.47 -42.02
CA SER A 440 -8.34 -4.75 -42.19
C SER A 440 -8.66 -5.45 -40.85
N GLN A 441 -7.94 -5.14 -39.79
CA GLN A 441 -8.13 -5.73 -38.47
C GLN A 441 -9.29 -5.06 -37.73
N LYS A 442 -10.30 -5.85 -37.35
CA LYS A 442 -11.53 -5.32 -36.72
C LYS A 442 -11.56 -5.48 -35.22
N ALA A 443 -10.78 -6.38 -34.65
CA ALA A 443 -10.79 -6.74 -33.25
C ALA A 443 -9.37 -6.83 -32.65
N ILE A 444 -9.28 -6.77 -31.35
CA ILE A 444 -8.05 -7.05 -30.59
C ILE A 444 -8.04 -8.55 -30.29
N TYR A 445 -7.09 -9.27 -30.87
CA TYR A 445 -6.96 -10.71 -30.69
C TYR A 445 -6.08 -11.04 -29.48
N TYR A 446 -6.50 -12.01 -28.67
CA TYR A 446 -5.71 -12.48 -27.55
C TYR A 446 -5.72 -14.00 -27.42
N ALA A 447 -4.67 -14.54 -26.83
CA ALA A 447 -4.53 -15.94 -26.47
C ALA A 447 -3.90 -16.06 -25.09
N SER A 448 -4.41 -16.97 -24.26
CA SER A 448 -3.93 -17.20 -22.89
C SER A 448 -3.31 -18.59 -22.75
N ALA A 449 -2.22 -18.68 -21.98
CA ALA A 449 -1.60 -19.93 -21.55
C ALA A 449 -0.75 -19.69 -20.28
N ASP A 450 -0.19 -20.76 -19.71
CA ASP A 450 0.64 -20.68 -18.48
C ASP A 450 1.89 -19.81 -18.64
N THR A 451 2.37 -19.61 -19.86
CA THR A 451 3.51 -18.74 -20.20
C THR A 451 3.30 -18.07 -21.55
N VAL A 452 3.89 -16.89 -21.75
CA VAL A 452 3.89 -16.19 -23.04
C VAL A 452 4.41 -17.10 -24.16
N LYS A 453 5.51 -17.81 -23.93
CA LYS A 453 6.10 -18.74 -24.89
C LYS A 453 5.12 -19.84 -25.30
N HIS A 454 4.37 -20.38 -24.34
CA HIS A 454 3.34 -21.37 -24.60
C HIS A 454 2.19 -20.77 -25.41
N ALA A 455 1.66 -19.61 -25.00
CA ALA A 455 0.60 -18.90 -25.72
C ALA A 455 0.98 -18.62 -27.20
N MET A 456 2.22 -18.21 -27.42
CA MET A 456 2.76 -18.03 -28.78
C MET A 456 2.85 -19.32 -29.60
N ALA A 457 3.05 -20.45 -28.98
CA ALA A 457 3.17 -21.75 -29.65
C ALA A 457 1.82 -22.39 -29.97
N LEU A 458 0.69 -21.85 -29.49
CA LEU A 458 -0.63 -22.42 -29.70
C LEU A 458 -1.02 -22.44 -31.21
N PRO A 459 -1.46 -23.59 -31.72
CA PRO A 459 -1.86 -23.73 -33.12
C PRO A 459 -2.99 -22.80 -33.58
N GLN A 460 -3.90 -22.46 -32.65
CA GLN A 460 -5.03 -21.56 -32.93
C GLN A 460 -4.58 -20.15 -33.34
N CYS A 461 -3.37 -19.73 -32.94
CA CYS A 461 -2.80 -18.45 -33.31
C CYS A 461 -2.27 -18.37 -34.74
N GLU A 462 -2.15 -19.51 -35.47
CA GLU A 462 -1.55 -19.59 -36.79
C GLU A 462 -2.27 -18.70 -37.82
N GLU A 463 -3.60 -18.72 -37.86
CA GLU A 463 -4.36 -17.95 -38.84
C GLU A 463 -4.24 -16.44 -38.59
N VAL A 464 -4.33 -15.99 -37.34
CA VAL A 464 -4.18 -14.58 -37.00
C VAL A 464 -2.81 -14.05 -37.41
N ARG A 465 -1.75 -14.83 -37.09
CA ARG A 465 -0.36 -14.49 -37.47
C ARG A 465 -0.15 -14.52 -39.00
N SER A 466 -0.76 -15.45 -39.70
CA SER A 466 -0.64 -15.54 -41.17
C SER A 466 -1.19 -14.31 -41.90
N ARG A 467 -2.11 -13.58 -41.25
CA ARG A 467 -2.68 -12.31 -41.74
C ARG A 467 -1.82 -11.09 -41.35
N GLY A 468 -0.74 -11.31 -40.61
CA GLY A 468 0.11 -10.23 -40.11
C GLY A 468 -0.51 -9.43 -38.97
N TYR A 469 -1.51 -9.98 -38.27
CA TYR A 469 -2.13 -9.35 -37.12
C TYR A 469 -1.36 -9.68 -35.83
N GLU A 470 -1.22 -8.70 -34.98
CA GLU A 470 -0.60 -8.85 -33.67
C GLU A 470 -1.57 -9.53 -32.70
N ILE A 471 -1.03 -10.24 -31.70
CA ILE A 471 -1.81 -10.98 -30.71
C ILE A 471 -1.33 -10.54 -29.33
N LEU A 472 -2.27 -10.28 -28.41
CA LEU A 472 -1.96 -10.12 -26.99
C LEU A 472 -1.82 -11.51 -26.36
N TYR A 473 -0.66 -11.80 -25.80
CA TYR A 473 -0.40 -13.04 -25.08
C TYR A 473 -0.55 -12.83 -23.59
N LEU A 474 -1.48 -13.53 -22.99
CA LEU A 474 -1.84 -13.43 -21.59
C LEU A 474 -1.15 -14.56 -20.82
N ASP A 475 -0.45 -14.21 -19.75
CA ASP A 475 0.33 -15.15 -18.93
C ASP A 475 -0.16 -15.23 -17.47
N HIS A 476 -1.23 -14.50 -17.15
CA HIS A 476 -1.81 -14.50 -15.81
C HIS A 476 -3.33 -14.76 -15.85
N PRO A 477 -3.87 -15.62 -14.96
CA PRO A 477 -5.29 -16.00 -14.96
C PRO A 477 -6.28 -14.85 -14.89
N ILE A 478 -5.93 -13.72 -14.25
CA ILE A 478 -6.79 -12.55 -14.16
C ILE A 478 -6.95 -11.81 -15.48
N ASP A 479 -6.04 -11.98 -16.43
CA ASP A 479 -5.99 -11.18 -17.66
C ASP A 479 -7.25 -11.35 -18.51
N GLU A 480 -7.77 -12.56 -18.63
CA GLU A 480 -9.04 -12.79 -19.33
C GLU A 480 -10.18 -12.04 -18.65
N THR A 481 -10.23 -12.04 -17.32
CA THR A 481 -11.25 -11.30 -16.55
C THR A 481 -11.11 -9.80 -16.78
N VAL A 482 -9.88 -9.28 -16.84
CA VAL A 482 -9.59 -7.87 -17.15
C VAL A 482 -10.14 -7.50 -18.54
N LEU A 483 -9.85 -8.30 -19.58
CA LEU A 483 -10.33 -8.04 -20.92
C LEU A 483 -11.86 -8.19 -21.04
N GLN A 484 -12.47 -9.15 -20.37
CA GLN A 484 -13.91 -9.30 -20.27
C GLN A 484 -14.58 -8.10 -19.56
N GLN A 485 -13.95 -7.55 -18.53
CA GLN A 485 -14.43 -6.37 -17.84
C GLN A 485 -14.32 -5.11 -18.71
N LEU A 486 -13.23 -4.97 -19.46
CA LEU A 486 -13.03 -3.88 -20.44
C LEU A 486 -14.04 -3.92 -21.59
N ARG A 487 -14.39 -5.13 -22.08
CA ARG A 487 -15.26 -5.42 -23.22
C ARG A 487 -14.75 -4.86 -24.55
N MET A 488 -14.30 -3.63 -24.61
CA MET A 488 -13.73 -2.97 -25.78
C MET A 488 -12.74 -1.89 -25.41
N TYR A 489 -11.84 -1.59 -26.31
CA TYR A 489 -10.91 -0.46 -26.20
C TYR A 489 -10.92 0.33 -27.52
N GLU A 490 -11.15 1.65 -27.46
CA GLU A 490 -11.30 2.55 -28.63
C GLU A 490 -12.22 2.00 -29.74
N GLY A 491 -13.35 1.39 -29.33
CA GLY A 491 -14.34 0.84 -30.24
C GLY A 491 -13.98 -0.53 -30.85
N LYS A 492 -12.85 -1.13 -30.46
CA LYS A 492 -12.44 -2.49 -30.86
C LYS A 492 -12.76 -3.48 -29.75
N GLY A 493 -13.51 -4.52 -30.06
CA GLY A 493 -13.79 -5.64 -29.14
C GLY A 493 -12.59 -6.57 -28.99
N PHE A 494 -12.53 -7.27 -27.87
CA PHE A 494 -11.55 -8.33 -27.63
C PHE A 494 -12.11 -9.67 -28.14
N VAL A 495 -11.28 -10.45 -28.80
CA VAL A 495 -11.64 -11.78 -29.32
C VAL A 495 -10.65 -12.81 -28.80
N ASN A 496 -11.16 -13.80 -28.09
CA ASN A 496 -10.37 -14.94 -27.61
C ASN A 496 -10.15 -15.91 -28.78
N ILE A 497 -8.89 -16.02 -29.21
CA ILE A 497 -8.52 -16.90 -30.35
C ILE A 497 -8.86 -18.36 -30.04
N LEU A 498 -8.82 -18.78 -28.78
CA LEU A 498 -9.00 -20.17 -28.38
C LEU A 498 -10.46 -20.60 -28.40
N THR A 499 -11.41 -19.70 -28.16
CA THR A 499 -12.81 -20.06 -27.91
C THR A 499 -13.79 -19.37 -28.86
N GLU A 500 -13.43 -18.25 -29.50
CA GLU A 500 -14.34 -17.44 -30.28
C GLU A 500 -14.11 -17.57 -31.79
N ASP A 501 -15.14 -17.21 -32.58
CA ASP A 501 -15.01 -17.07 -34.03
C ASP A 501 -14.18 -15.84 -34.39
N LEU A 502 -13.13 -16.02 -35.15
CA LEU A 502 -12.22 -14.95 -35.56
C LEU A 502 -12.84 -13.95 -36.53
N GLY A 503 -13.99 -14.28 -37.11
CA GLY A 503 -14.70 -13.45 -38.08
C GLY A 503 -13.97 -13.30 -39.42
N PHE A 504 -13.10 -14.23 -39.77
CA PHE A 504 -12.31 -14.18 -41.00
C PHE A 504 -12.99 -14.81 -42.19
N GLN A 505 -13.98 -15.67 -41.96
CA GLN A 505 -14.70 -16.41 -43.00
C GLN A 505 -15.94 -15.64 -43.44
N THR A 506 -16.21 -15.72 -44.73
CA THR A 506 -17.50 -15.31 -45.31
C THR A 506 -18.60 -16.31 -44.94
N ASP A 507 -19.84 -15.91 -45.06
CA ASP A 507 -20.99 -16.81 -44.81
C ASP A 507 -20.99 -18.03 -45.74
N GLU A 508 -20.48 -17.88 -46.99
CA GLU A 508 -20.32 -18.96 -47.94
C GLU A 508 -19.23 -19.96 -47.51
N GLU A 509 -18.09 -19.46 -47.03
CA GLU A 509 -16.99 -20.29 -46.50
C GLU A 509 -17.41 -21.05 -45.24
N LYS A 510 -18.18 -20.41 -44.34
CA LYS A 510 -18.74 -21.07 -43.16
C LYS A 510 -19.67 -22.22 -43.54
N LYS A 511 -20.60 -22.01 -44.50
CA LYS A 511 -21.48 -23.04 -44.98
C LYS A 511 -20.72 -24.22 -45.62
N ALA A 512 -19.71 -23.91 -46.43
CA ALA A 512 -18.86 -24.94 -47.02
C ALA A 512 -18.05 -25.74 -45.99
N ALA A 513 -17.66 -25.10 -44.87
CA ALA A 513 -17.00 -25.78 -43.76
C ALA A 513 -17.98 -26.68 -42.99
N GLU A 514 -19.21 -26.21 -42.74
CA GLU A 514 -20.28 -27.00 -42.13
C GLU A 514 -20.67 -28.21 -42.96
N GLU A 515 -20.81 -28.06 -44.30
CA GLU A 515 -21.07 -29.16 -45.23
C GLU A 515 -19.99 -30.23 -45.13
N LYS A 516 -18.71 -29.87 -45.09
CA LYS A 516 -17.60 -30.82 -44.91
C LYS A 516 -17.63 -31.56 -43.56
N VAL A 517 -18.05 -30.88 -42.48
CA VAL A 517 -18.25 -31.54 -41.18
C VAL A 517 -19.36 -32.57 -41.28
N VAL A 518 -20.47 -32.24 -41.95
CA VAL A 518 -21.59 -33.17 -42.17
C VAL A 518 -21.16 -34.36 -43.03
N GLU A 519 -20.41 -34.13 -44.12
CA GLU A 519 -19.88 -35.18 -44.99
C GLU A 519 -18.95 -36.17 -44.25
N ASN A 520 -18.19 -35.70 -43.26
CA ASN A 520 -17.26 -36.53 -42.51
C ASN A 520 -17.81 -36.95 -41.14
N LYS A 521 -19.09 -36.77 -40.87
CA LYS A 521 -19.71 -36.99 -39.56
C LYS A 521 -19.42 -38.37 -38.97
N GLU A 522 -19.58 -39.43 -39.77
CA GLU A 522 -19.34 -40.80 -39.32
C GLU A 522 -17.89 -41.02 -38.84
N LEU A 523 -16.92 -40.43 -39.54
CA LEU A 523 -15.51 -40.46 -39.17
C LEU A 523 -15.26 -39.66 -37.88
N LEU A 524 -15.83 -38.47 -37.79
CA LEU A 524 -15.65 -37.61 -36.62
C LEU A 524 -16.28 -38.21 -35.35
N ASP A 525 -17.47 -38.81 -35.47
CA ASP A 525 -18.11 -39.55 -34.37
C ASP A 525 -17.28 -40.80 -34.00
N PHE A 526 -16.76 -41.55 -34.98
CA PHE A 526 -15.84 -42.66 -34.70
C PHE A 526 -14.58 -42.22 -33.95
N ILE A 527 -13.97 -41.09 -34.32
CA ILE A 527 -12.79 -40.55 -33.65
C ILE A 527 -13.14 -40.25 -32.20
N ARG A 528 -14.25 -39.52 -31.94
CA ARG A 528 -14.72 -39.20 -30.58
C ARG A 528 -14.92 -40.45 -29.73
N ASP A 529 -15.67 -41.42 -30.27
CA ASP A 529 -16.03 -42.63 -29.54
C ASP A 529 -14.82 -43.55 -29.31
N SER A 530 -13.82 -43.54 -30.20
CA SER A 530 -12.56 -44.26 -30.05
C SER A 530 -11.66 -43.66 -28.96
N ILE A 531 -11.68 -42.34 -28.81
CA ILE A 531 -10.95 -41.62 -27.72
C ILE A 531 -11.56 -41.98 -26.38
N GLY A 532 -12.89 -41.90 -26.24
CA GLY A 532 -13.64 -42.37 -25.09
C GLY A 532 -13.49 -41.49 -23.85
N ASP A 533 -13.00 -40.24 -23.97
CA ASP A 533 -12.94 -39.27 -22.86
C ASP A 533 -14.32 -38.60 -22.69
N GLU A 534 -14.91 -38.71 -21.51
CA GLU A 534 -16.22 -38.12 -21.21
C GLU A 534 -16.24 -36.58 -21.33
N LYS A 535 -15.08 -35.93 -21.23
CA LYS A 535 -14.90 -34.49 -21.36
C LYS A 535 -14.92 -34.05 -22.83
N LEU A 536 -14.57 -34.95 -23.75
CA LEU A 536 -14.58 -34.67 -25.18
C LEU A 536 -16.01 -34.72 -25.72
N LYS A 537 -16.63 -33.56 -25.90
CA LYS A 537 -18.02 -33.44 -26.37
C LYS A 537 -18.14 -33.54 -27.88
N GLN A 538 -17.14 -33.06 -28.60
CA GLN A 538 -17.19 -32.96 -30.04
C GLN A 538 -15.81 -33.13 -30.70
N VAL A 539 -15.77 -33.70 -31.86
CA VAL A 539 -14.65 -33.66 -32.81
C VAL A 539 -15.15 -32.95 -34.07
N THR A 540 -14.39 -31.99 -34.58
CA THR A 540 -14.78 -31.19 -35.74
C THR A 540 -13.60 -30.87 -36.64
N LEU A 541 -13.87 -30.32 -37.83
CA LEU A 541 -12.83 -29.82 -38.73
C LEU A 541 -12.55 -28.35 -38.42
N SER A 542 -11.28 -28.01 -38.17
CA SER A 542 -10.86 -26.65 -37.88
C SER A 542 -10.77 -25.79 -39.14
N SER A 543 -11.17 -24.54 -38.98
CA SER A 543 -10.93 -23.48 -39.95
C SER A 543 -9.74 -22.59 -39.59
N LYS A 544 -9.21 -22.74 -38.37
CA LYS A 544 -8.15 -21.88 -37.79
C LYS A 544 -6.75 -22.47 -37.99
N LEU A 545 -6.65 -23.79 -38.24
CA LEU A 545 -5.37 -24.49 -38.36
C LEU A 545 -4.79 -24.38 -39.78
N VAL A 546 -3.54 -23.96 -39.88
CA VAL A 546 -2.80 -23.81 -41.14
C VAL A 546 -1.81 -24.96 -41.31
N SER A 547 -0.89 -25.14 -40.36
CA SER A 547 0.18 -26.15 -40.41
C SER A 547 0.02 -27.27 -39.39
N SER A 548 -0.62 -27.02 -38.26
CA SER A 548 -0.79 -27.99 -37.17
C SER A 548 -1.88 -29.02 -37.50
N ALA A 549 -1.73 -30.24 -36.96
CA ALA A 549 -2.66 -31.35 -37.20
C ALA A 549 -4.00 -31.21 -36.48
N CYS A 550 -3.94 -30.73 -35.24
CA CYS A 550 -5.09 -30.60 -34.34
C CYS A 550 -4.85 -29.51 -33.28
N CYS A 551 -5.92 -29.11 -32.64
CA CYS A 551 -5.89 -28.34 -31.42
C CYS A 551 -7.08 -28.71 -30.53
N LEU A 552 -6.95 -28.38 -29.23
CA LEU A 552 -8.00 -28.56 -28.26
C LEU A 552 -8.61 -27.19 -27.90
N THR A 553 -9.93 -27.10 -27.96
CA THR A 553 -10.69 -25.92 -27.55
C THR A 553 -11.74 -26.29 -26.54
N SER A 554 -12.43 -25.31 -25.96
CA SER A 554 -13.52 -25.53 -25.01
C SER A 554 -14.82 -24.87 -25.47
N THR A 555 -15.94 -25.37 -24.97
CA THR A 555 -17.27 -24.80 -25.19
C THR A 555 -17.93 -24.41 -23.88
N GLY A 556 -18.98 -23.56 -23.94
CA GLY A 556 -19.81 -23.27 -22.78
C GLY A 556 -19.30 -22.18 -21.85
N GLY A 557 -18.31 -21.38 -22.23
CA GLY A 557 -17.84 -20.22 -21.47
C GLY A 557 -16.89 -20.56 -20.30
N PHE A 558 -16.65 -21.85 -20.00
CA PHE A 558 -15.64 -22.31 -19.05
C PHE A 558 -14.43 -22.81 -19.83
N THR A 559 -13.32 -22.06 -19.78
CA THR A 559 -12.15 -22.31 -20.63
C THR A 559 -11.20 -23.34 -20.03
N LEU A 560 -10.29 -23.88 -20.84
CA LEU A 560 -9.20 -24.75 -20.37
C LEU A 560 -8.29 -24.02 -19.37
N GLU A 561 -8.07 -22.73 -19.56
CA GLU A 561 -7.29 -21.92 -18.63
C GLU A 561 -8.00 -21.73 -17.29
N MET A 562 -9.32 -21.55 -17.30
CA MET A 562 -10.12 -21.55 -16.05
C MET A 562 -10.04 -22.91 -15.34
N GLU A 563 -10.09 -24.04 -16.09
CA GLU A 563 -9.89 -25.37 -15.50
C GLU A 563 -8.55 -25.48 -14.77
N LYS A 564 -7.46 -25.05 -15.40
CA LYS A 564 -6.12 -25.06 -14.82
C LYS A 564 -6.04 -24.20 -13.55
N TYR A 565 -6.61 -23.01 -13.59
CA TYR A 565 -6.65 -22.11 -12.44
C TYR A 565 -7.40 -22.73 -11.26
N PHE A 566 -8.60 -23.26 -11.49
CA PHE A 566 -9.43 -23.86 -10.45
C PHE A 566 -8.92 -25.21 -9.94
N ARG A 567 -8.07 -25.92 -10.70
CA ARG A 567 -7.41 -27.15 -10.24
C ARG A 567 -6.60 -26.96 -8.97
N ASN A 568 -6.01 -25.78 -8.79
CA ASN A 568 -5.25 -25.38 -7.60
C ASN A 568 -6.11 -24.59 -6.58
N GLY A 569 -7.41 -24.52 -6.79
CA GLY A 569 -8.34 -23.76 -5.95
C GLY A 569 -8.45 -24.30 -4.52
N PRO A 570 -8.90 -23.45 -3.58
CA PRO A 570 -8.95 -23.77 -2.16
C PRO A 570 -9.99 -24.85 -1.81
N SER A 571 -11.08 -24.98 -2.60
CA SER A 571 -12.15 -25.97 -2.34
C SER A 571 -12.04 -27.19 -3.24
N GLU A 572 -12.48 -28.36 -2.71
CA GLU A 572 -12.53 -29.61 -3.47
C GLU A 572 -13.51 -29.52 -4.66
N GLU A 573 -14.58 -28.74 -4.53
CA GLU A 573 -15.55 -28.51 -5.59
C GLU A 573 -14.93 -27.76 -6.78
N MET A 574 -14.17 -26.71 -6.51
CA MET A 574 -13.44 -25.97 -7.56
C MET A 574 -12.43 -26.87 -8.29
N ARG A 575 -11.69 -27.71 -7.55
CA ARG A 575 -10.70 -28.63 -8.13
C ARG A 575 -11.30 -29.71 -9.04
N LYS A 576 -12.60 -29.98 -8.92
CA LYS A 576 -13.32 -30.95 -9.75
C LYS A 576 -13.93 -30.36 -11.02
N LEU A 577 -13.92 -29.02 -11.17
CA LEU A 577 -14.44 -28.38 -12.38
C LEU A 577 -13.60 -28.77 -13.60
N ARG A 578 -14.26 -29.11 -14.69
CA ARG A 578 -13.64 -29.47 -15.97
C ARG A 578 -14.34 -28.74 -17.11
N ALA A 579 -13.54 -28.33 -18.10
CA ALA A 579 -14.05 -27.73 -19.32
C ALA A 579 -14.57 -28.82 -20.29
N ASP A 580 -15.69 -28.54 -20.94
CA ASP A 580 -16.15 -29.35 -22.06
C ASP A 580 -15.25 -29.12 -23.26
N ARG A 581 -14.64 -30.19 -23.77
CA ARG A 581 -13.57 -30.17 -24.77
C ARG A 581 -14.10 -30.39 -26.18
N VAL A 582 -13.49 -29.70 -27.14
CA VAL A 582 -13.67 -29.91 -28.56
C VAL A 582 -12.31 -30.15 -29.19
N LEU A 583 -12.17 -31.28 -29.90
CA LEU A 583 -10.99 -31.57 -30.71
C LEU A 583 -11.22 -31.05 -32.13
N GLU A 584 -10.45 -30.04 -32.51
CA GLU A 584 -10.45 -29.52 -33.89
C GLU A 584 -9.32 -30.17 -34.71
N LEU A 585 -9.66 -30.71 -35.86
CA LEU A 585 -8.75 -31.42 -36.77
C LEU A 585 -8.50 -30.62 -38.04
N ASN A 586 -7.24 -30.53 -38.46
CA ASN A 586 -6.89 -30.00 -39.79
C ASN A 586 -7.08 -31.11 -40.85
N GLY A 587 -8.21 -31.09 -41.52
CA GLY A 587 -8.54 -32.11 -42.56
C GLY A 587 -7.58 -32.17 -43.73
N LYS A 588 -6.66 -31.22 -43.88
CA LYS A 588 -5.62 -31.21 -44.94
C LYS A 588 -4.28 -31.76 -44.43
N HIS A 589 -4.10 -31.91 -43.13
CA HIS A 589 -2.84 -32.38 -42.54
C HIS A 589 -2.63 -33.88 -42.75
N ALA A 590 -1.39 -34.29 -43.00
CA ALA A 590 -1.04 -35.67 -43.28
C ALA A 590 -1.50 -36.68 -42.20
N ALA A 591 -1.45 -36.29 -40.92
CA ALA A 591 -1.91 -37.14 -39.81
C ALA A 591 -3.43 -37.37 -39.86
N CYS A 592 -4.24 -36.34 -40.14
CA CYS A 592 -5.69 -36.48 -40.26
C CYS A 592 -6.08 -37.28 -41.50
N LEU A 593 -5.35 -37.10 -42.60
CA LEU A 593 -5.54 -37.93 -43.83
C LEU A 593 -5.16 -39.40 -43.57
N ALA A 594 -4.16 -39.68 -42.72
CA ALA A 594 -3.80 -41.05 -42.35
C ALA A 594 -4.89 -41.73 -41.52
N ILE A 595 -5.54 -41.01 -40.59
CA ILE A 595 -6.71 -41.51 -39.84
C ILE A 595 -7.85 -41.83 -40.81
N LYS A 596 -8.19 -40.91 -41.71
CA LYS A 596 -9.26 -41.09 -42.70
C LYS A 596 -8.98 -42.32 -43.58
N LYS A 597 -7.77 -42.43 -44.09
CA LYS A 597 -7.37 -43.58 -44.90
C LYS A 597 -7.48 -44.91 -44.14
N ALA A 598 -6.98 -45.00 -42.90
CA ALA A 598 -7.11 -46.20 -42.10
C ALA A 598 -8.58 -46.57 -41.84
N TYR A 599 -9.43 -45.58 -41.59
CA TYR A 599 -10.86 -45.78 -41.39
C TYR A 599 -11.54 -46.28 -42.68
N ASP A 600 -11.26 -45.64 -43.83
CA ASP A 600 -11.83 -46.00 -45.13
C ASP A 600 -11.34 -47.38 -45.60
N ASP A 601 -10.09 -47.76 -45.31
CA ASP A 601 -9.49 -49.08 -45.56
C ASP A 601 -10.03 -50.19 -44.62
N GLY A 602 -10.84 -49.84 -43.61
CA GLY A 602 -11.44 -50.77 -42.64
C GLY A 602 -10.52 -51.12 -41.46
N ASP A 603 -9.31 -50.54 -41.36
CA ASP A 603 -8.36 -50.72 -40.25
C ASP A 603 -8.75 -49.80 -39.10
N LYS A 604 -9.83 -50.16 -38.42
CA LYS A 604 -10.40 -49.37 -37.34
C LYS A 604 -9.47 -49.30 -36.09
N ASP A 605 -8.68 -50.34 -35.85
CA ASP A 605 -7.76 -50.36 -34.73
C ASP A 605 -6.65 -49.32 -34.91
N LYS A 606 -6.07 -49.23 -36.10
CA LYS A 606 -5.10 -48.21 -36.44
C LYS A 606 -5.69 -46.82 -36.46
N ALA A 607 -6.89 -46.64 -36.99
CA ALA A 607 -7.57 -45.34 -36.97
C ALA A 607 -7.83 -44.87 -35.52
N ALA A 608 -8.26 -45.76 -34.63
CA ALA A 608 -8.47 -45.46 -33.22
C ALA A 608 -7.16 -45.12 -32.50
N ALA A 609 -6.09 -45.87 -32.76
CA ALA A 609 -4.75 -45.59 -32.17
C ALA A 609 -4.25 -44.21 -32.59
N LEU A 610 -4.31 -43.87 -33.87
CA LEU A 610 -3.90 -42.54 -34.38
C LEU A 610 -4.76 -41.42 -33.79
N SER A 611 -6.08 -41.64 -33.61
CA SER A 611 -7.01 -40.66 -33.04
C SER A 611 -6.66 -40.37 -31.56
N LYS A 612 -6.38 -41.40 -30.76
CA LYS A 612 -5.96 -41.26 -29.38
C LYS A 612 -4.63 -40.53 -29.26
N ILE A 613 -3.67 -40.80 -30.13
CA ILE A 613 -2.39 -40.10 -30.17
C ILE A 613 -2.58 -38.61 -30.43
N LEU A 614 -3.38 -38.25 -31.48
CA LEU A 614 -3.62 -36.84 -31.79
C LEU A 614 -4.35 -36.12 -30.66
N TYR A 615 -5.30 -36.80 -29.99
CA TYR A 615 -5.97 -36.20 -28.82
C TYR A 615 -5.00 -35.92 -27.68
N ALA A 616 -4.21 -36.91 -27.28
CA ALA A 616 -3.20 -36.74 -26.23
C ALA A 616 -2.15 -35.65 -26.60
N GLN A 617 -1.75 -35.57 -27.88
CA GLN A 617 -0.90 -34.46 -28.35
C GLN A 617 -1.58 -33.10 -28.22
N SER A 618 -2.90 -33.00 -28.51
CA SER A 618 -3.65 -31.77 -28.36
C SER A 618 -3.79 -31.35 -26.88
N GLU A 619 -3.88 -32.31 -25.94
CA GLU A 619 -3.84 -32.05 -24.51
C GLU A 619 -2.48 -31.48 -24.08
N LEU A 620 -1.37 -32.09 -24.51
CA LEU A 620 -0.01 -31.60 -24.26
C LEU A 620 0.18 -30.16 -24.80
N ILE A 621 -0.26 -29.91 -26.04
CA ILE A 621 -0.15 -28.58 -26.65
C ILE A 621 -1.01 -27.56 -25.89
N ALA A 622 -2.18 -27.96 -25.39
CA ALA A 622 -3.03 -27.11 -24.58
C ALA A 622 -2.54 -26.94 -23.12
N GLY A 623 -1.46 -27.61 -22.72
CA GLY A 623 -0.95 -27.60 -21.34
C GLY A 623 -1.87 -28.32 -20.36
N VAL A 624 -2.68 -29.28 -20.86
CA VAL A 624 -3.52 -30.15 -20.04
C VAL A 624 -2.74 -31.42 -19.73
N GLU A 625 -2.83 -31.94 -18.52
CA GLU A 625 -2.18 -33.20 -18.16
C GLU A 625 -2.85 -34.38 -18.84
N ILE A 626 -2.04 -35.27 -19.46
CA ILE A 626 -2.49 -36.55 -19.98
C ILE A 626 -2.84 -37.46 -18.80
N GLU A 627 -4.00 -38.09 -18.80
CA GLU A 627 -4.49 -38.93 -17.70
C GLU A 627 -3.61 -40.18 -17.50
N ASP A 628 -3.16 -40.82 -18.58
CA ASP A 628 -2.22 -41.96 -18.55
C ASP A 628 -1.05 -41.73 -19.54
N PRO A 629 0.04 -41.10 -19.11
CA PRO A 629 1.23 -40.88 -19.92
C PRO A 629 1.90 -42.18 -20.38
N THR A 630 1.75 -43.29 -19.63
CA THR A 630 2.36 -44.58 -19.97
C THR A 630 1.61 -45.19 -21.15
N ALA A 631 0.28 -45.24 -21.09
CA ALA A 631 -0.55 -45.73 -22.21
C ALA A 631 -0.32 -44.90 -23.48
N TYR A 632 -0.15 -43.58 -23.36
CA TYR A 632 0.20 -42.73 -24.50
C TYR A 632 1.56 -43.10 -25.10
N ALA A 633 2.59 -43.28 -24.27
CA ALA A 633 3.92 -43.67 -24.74
C ALA A 633 3.91 -45.04 -25.44
N ASP A 634 3.22 -46.03 -24.87
CA ASP A 634 3.07 -47.37 -25.43
C ASP A 634 2.34 -47.31 -26.76
N LEU A 635 1.30 -46.48 -26.85
CA LEU A 635 0.53 -46.32 -28.10
C LEU A 635 1.40 -45.69 -29.22
N VAL A 636 2.20 -44.68 -28.89
CA VAL A 636 3.15 -44.08 -29.85
C VAL A 636 4.19 -45.11 -30.27
N CYS A 637 4.76 -45.87 -29.35
CA CYS A 637 5.75 -46.90 -29.68
C CYS A 637 5.18 -48.03 -30.53
N SER A 638 3.87 -48.33 -30.46
CA SER A 638 3.20 -49.36 -31.28
C SER A 638 3.11 -49.04 -32.77
N LEU A 639 3.40 -47.79 -33.16
CA LEU A 639 3.40 -47.34 -34.55
C LEU A 639 4.73 -47.58 -35.26
N PHE A 640 5.79 -47.92 -34.53
CA PHE A 640 7.11 -48.28 -35.05
C PHE A 640 7.27 -49.80 -35.21
#